data_98d0a75926e01cd8f51c47d2c1d2c152
#
_entry.id   98d0a75926e01cd8f51c47d2c1d2c152
#
_cell.length_a   1.000
_cell.length_b   1.000
_cell.length_c   1.000
_cell.angle_alpha   90.00
_cell.angle_beta   90.00
_cell.angle_gamma   90.00
#
_symmetry.space_group_name_H-M   'P 1'
#
loop_
_entity.id
_entity.type
_entity.pdbx_description
1 polymer ?
#
loop_
_entity_poly.entity_id
_entity_poly.type
_entity_poly.pdbx_seq_one_letter_code
_entity_poly.pdbx_strand_id
1 'polypeptide(L)'
;MSTPDVSPEVPKGTEGSKGTEVPKVTEREARRVAEEAREQDWRRPSFAKELFLGRFRLDLIHPHPLPDEESVRVGEAFLTRLSAFCETKIDSALIEREAVIPDEVVRGLQELGVFGMKIDTEYDGLGLTQLYYNRALALLGSVSPAISALVSAHQSIGVPQPLKQFGTAEQKRRFLPRCARTDITAFLLTEPDVGSDPARLATAAVPSEDGASYVLDGVKLWTTNGVVADLLVVMARVPRSEGHKGGITAFVVEAGSPGITVENRNAFMGLRGLENGVTRFHQVRVPAENRIGAEGAGLKIALTTLNTGRLSLPAICAGTGKWCLKIAREWSAAREQWGKPISEHEAVAGKISFIAATSFALEAVLDLSSQMADEDRNDIRIEAALAKLYGSEMGWRIADELVQIRGGRGFETAESLAARGERAVPAEQVLRDMRINRIFEGSSEIMHLLIAREAVDAHLKVAGDLIEPEADLRRKGRAAARAGVFYAGWLPKLAAGPGQLPTSYREFHPDGGYQDLSGHIRFVERSARKLARSTFYAMSRWQGRMETKQGFLGRIVDIGAELFAMSAVCVRAEMLRTTAGAGQDPERGRAAYELAELFCRQARIRVDELFGRLWTNTDDLDRKIARQVVGGRYTWLEQGILDPSGEGPWIADSTPGPSQRDNVHRTIR
;
A
#
# COMPACT_ATOMS: atom_id res chain seq x y z
N MET A 1 40.06 5.24 -46.27
CA MET A 1 39.82 6.55 -45.63
C MET A 1 39.02 6.27 -44.37
N SER A 2 39.69 6.26 -43.27
CA SER A 2 39.14 5.97 -41.93
C SER A 2 38.58 7.26 -41.35
N THR A 3 37.32 7.22 -40.94
CA THR A 3 36.66 8.26 -40.15
C THR A 3 37.05 8.12 -38.69
N PRO A 4 37.34 9.18 -37.94
CA PRO A 4 37.71 9.09 -36.53
C PRO A 4 36.48 8.93 -35.66
N ASP A 5 36.64 8.06 -34.67
CA ASP A 5 35.74 7.79 -33.57
C ASP A 5 35.71 9.03 -32.63
N VAL A 6 34.58 9.71 -32.53
CA VAL A 6 34.37 10.83 -31.59
C VAL A 6 33.32 10.39 -30.58
N SER A 7 33.80 9.83 -29.46
CA SER A 7 32.99 9.69 -28.26
C SER A 7 32.76 11.08 -27.66
N PRO A 8 31.53 11.47 -27.28
CA PRO A 8 31.28 12.74 -26.58
C PRO A 8 31.81 12.65 -25.14
N GLU A 9 32.78 13.49 -24.80
CA GLU A 9 33.23 13.73 -23.43
C GLU A 9 32.09 14.41 -22.63
N VAL A 10 31.73 13.79 -21.51
CA VAL A 10 30.86 14.41 -20.50
C VAL A 10 31.65 15.56 -19.84
N PRO A 11 31.12 16.79 -19.77
CA PRO A 11 31.81 17.89 -19.11
C PRO A 11 32.03 17.62 -17.64
N LYS A 12 33.27 17.66 -17.18
CA LYS A 12 33.62 17.69 -15.76
C LYS A 12 33.15 19.03 -15.19
N GLY A 13 32.18 18.96 -14.28
CA GLY A 13 31.69 20.11 -13.54
C GLY A 13 32.79 20.75 -12.71
N THR A 14 32.79 22.06 -12.68
CA THR A 14 33.66 22.95 -11.93
C THR A 14 33.58 22.67 -10.44
N GLU A 15 34.74 22.63 -9.77
CA GLU A 15 34.88 22.59 -8.32
C GLU A 15 34.21 23.82 -7.68
N GLY A 16 33.09 23.59 -7.00
CA GLY A 16 32.38 24.58 -6.20
C GLY A 16 31.90 23.95 -4.89
N SER A 17 32.39 24.47 -3.80
CA SER A 17 32.00 24.32 -2.39
C SER A 17 31.72 22.90 -1.87
N LYS A 18 32.40 22.52 -0.77
CA LYS A 18 32.15 21.31 0.00
C LYS A 18 30.73 21.29 0.57
N GLY A 19 29.75 20.94 -0.25
CA GLY A 19 28.44 20.49 0.17
C GLY A 19 28.60 19.11 0.85
N THR A 20 27.89 18.87 1.91
CA THR A 20 27.82 17.60 2.61
C THR A 20 27.51 16.49 1.60
N GLU A 21 28.47 15.62 1.29
CA GLU A 21 28.23 14.48 0.40
C GLU A 21 27.06 13.65 0.92
N VAL A 22 26.08 13.43 0.08
CA VAL A 22 24.98 12.49 0.35
C VAL A 22 25.59 11.13 0.68
N PRO A 23 25.34 10.53 1.84
CA PRO A 23 25.96 9.29 2.23
C PRO A 23 25.67 8.20 1.20
N LYS A 24 26.70 7.62 0.62
CA LYS A 24 26.57 6.42 -0.23
C LYS A 24 26.22 5.23 0.66
N VAL A 25 24.93 5.04 0.91
CA VAL A 25 24.44 3.85 1.61
C VAL A 25 24.48 2.68 0.63
N THR A 26 25.18 1.61 1.00
CA THR A 26 25.22 0.40 0.18
C THR A 26 23.89 -0.34 0.26
N GLU A 27 23.54 -1.09 -0.80
CA GLU A 27 22.34 -1.95 -0.81
C GLU A 27 22.28 -2.89 0.41
N ARG A 28 23.45 -3.37 0.89
CA ARG A 28 23.58 -4.18 2.11
C ARG A 28 23.20 -3.43 3.38
N GLU A 29 23.56 -2.15 3.50
CA GLU A 29 23.21 -1.33 4.66
C GLU A 29 21.72 -1.02 4.69
N ALA A 30 21.13 -0.66 3.54
CA ALA A 30 19.69 -0.45 3.42
C ALA A 30 18.90 -1.72 3.81
N ARG A 31 19.36 -2.90 3.39
CA ARG A 31 18.78 -4.19 3.77
C ARG A 31 18.94 -4.50 5.25
N ARG A 32 20.12 -4.29 5.82
CA ARG A 32 20.36 -4.52 7.25
C ARG A 32 19.41 -3.69 8.10
N VAL A 33 19.24 -2.42 7.78
CA VAL A 33 18.32 -1.54 8.51
C VAL A 33 16.87 -1.97 8.35
N ALA A 34 16.47 -2.42 7.17
CA ALA A 34 15.12 -3.00 6.96
C ALA A 34 14.93 -4.31 7.74
N GLU A 35 15.99 -5.11 7.94
CA GLU A 35 15.95 -6.33 8.75
C GLU A 35 15.90 -6.05 10.25
N GLU A 36 16.65 -5.06 10.73
CA GLU A 36 16.62 -4.61 12.12
C GLU A 36 15.27 -3.97 12.51
N ALA A 37 14.51 -3.48 11.52
CA ALA A 37 13.18 -2.91 11.71
C ALA A 37 12.08 -3.97 11.93
N ARG A 38 12.38 -5.26 11.89
CA ARG A 38 11.39 -6.32 11.99
C ARG A 38 10.98 -6.59 13.44
N GLU A 39 9.66 -6.61 13.68
CA GLU A 39 9.08 -7.18 14.89
C GLU A 39 9.21 -8.71 14.85
N GLN A 40 9.53 -9.33 15.99
CA GLN A 40 9.82 -10.78 16.05
C GLN A 40 8.90 -11.57 17.01
N ASP A 41 8.05 -10.90 17.80
CA ASP A 41 7.29 -11.52 18.90
C ASP A 41 5.80 -11.67 18.55
N TRP A 42 5.48 -12.63 17.65
CA TRP A 42 4.10 -12.97 17.31
C TRP A 42 3.68 -14.31 17.90
N ARG A 43 2.45 -14.37 18.44
CA ARG A 43 1.91 -15.60 19.06
C ARG A 43 1.50 -16.65 18.03
N ARG A 44 1.09 -16.24 16.83
CA ARG A 44 0.68 -17.10 15.73
C ARG A 44 1.41 -16.72 14.44
N PRO A 45 1.66 -17.70 13.55
CA PRO A 45 2.29 -17.40 12.25
C PRO A 45 1.34 -16.59 11.34
N SER A 46 1.91 -15.93 10.33
CA SER A 46 1.18 -15.35 9.21
C SER A 46 0.58 -16.46 8.34
N PHE A 47 -0.70 -16.35 8.00
CA PHE A 47 -1.34 -17.26 7.04
C PHE A 47 -0.68 -17.19 5.66
N ALA A 48 -0.42 -15.98 5.16
CA ALA A 48 0.22 -15.78 3.88
C ALA A 48 1.65 -16.33 3.86
N LYS A 49 2.42 -16.18 4.94
CA LYS A 49 3.76 -16.76 5.07
C LYS A 49 3.74 -18.29 5.00
N GLU A 50 2.80 -18.91 5.70
CA GLU A 50 2.60 -20.35 5.65
C GLU A 50 2.15 -20.80 4.24
N LEU A 51 1.34 -20.00 3.55
CA LEU A 51 0.92 -20.26 2.17
C LEU A 51 2.13 -20.31 1.21
N PHE A 52 3.06 -19.34 1.30
CA PHE A 52 4.31 -19.34 0.52
C PHE A 52 5.22 -20.52 0.85
N LEU A 53 5.15 -21.05 2.09
CA LEU A 53 5.85 -22.26 2.50
C LEU A 53 5.15 -23.57 2.07
N GLY A 54 4.05 -23.48 1.35
CA GLY A 54 3.26 -24.64 0.92
C GLY A 54 2.50 -25.33 2.05
N ARG A 55 2.28 -24.62 3.16
CA ARG A 55 1.52 -25.07 4.33
C ARG A 55 0.19 -24.32 4.35
N PHE A 56 -0.85 -24.96 3.91
CA PHE A 56 -2.17 -24.32 3.92
C PHE A 56 -2.82 -24.44 5.30
N ARG A 57 -2.69 -23.37 6.10
CA ARG A 57 -3.20 -23.25 7.48
C ARG A 57 -4.55 -22.55 7.49
N LEU A 58 -5.58 -23.24 6.97
CA LEU A 58 -6.95 -22.72 6.94
C LEU A 58 -7.46 -22.31 8.34
N ASP A 59 -7.01 -23.00 9.38
CA ASP A 59 -7.31 -22.72 10.80
C ASP A 59 -6.90 -21.31 11.29
N LEU A 60 -6.07 -20.60 10.54
CA LEU A 60 -5.68 -19.21 10.84
C LEU A 60 -6.70 -18.18 10.36
N ILE A 61 -7.57 -18.55 9.41
CA ILE A 61 -8.54 -17.65 8.77
C ILE A 61 -9.97 -18.19 8.76
N HIS A 62 -10.18 -19.44 9.13
CA HIS A 62 -11.51 -20.07 9.19
C HIS A 62 -11.73 -20.73 10.56
N PRO A 63 -12.90 -20.52 11.20
CA PRO A 63 -13.98 -19.62 10.78
C PRO A 63 -13.53 -18.17 10.64
N HIS A 64 -14.20 -17.40 9.74
CA HIS A 64 -13.88 -16.00 9.55
C HIS A 64 -13.95 -15.25 10.87
N PRO A 65 -12.90 -14.54 11.30
CA PRO A 65 -12.96 -13.77 12.54
C PRO A 65 -14.03 -12.67 12.45
N LEU A 66 -14.79 -12.50 13.50
CA LEU A 66 -15.88 -11.53 13.58
C LEU A 66 -15.56 -10.47 14.65
N PRO A 67 -16.01 -9.22 14.45
CA PRO A 67 -15.91 -8.20 15.48
C PRO A 67 -16.79 -8.56 16.69
N ASP A 68 -16.38 -8.11 17.87
CA ASP A 68 -17.21 -8.21 19.06
C ASP A 68 -18.44 -7.28 18.98
N GLU A 69 -19.45 -7.55 19.82
CA GLU A 69 -20.73 -6.82 19.81
C GLU A 69 -20.58 -5.32 20.09
N GLU A 70 -19.66 -4.93 20.96
CA GLU A 70 -19.41 -3.52 21.29
C GLU A 70 -18.77 -2.80 20.11
N SER A 71 -17.78 -3.41 19.48
CA SER A 71 -17.17 -2.89 18.24
C SER A 71 -18.21 -2.71 17.13
N VAL A 72 -19.14 -3.68 16.98
CA VAL A 72 -20.25 -3.57 16.03
C VAL A 72 -21.14 -2.38 16.38
N ARG A 73 -21.59 -2.28 17.61
CA ARG A 73 -22.50 -1.22 18.07
C ARG A 73 -21.91 0.18 17.86
N VAL A 74 -20.67 0.38 18.29
CA VAL A 74 -19.97 1.67 18.18
C VAL A 74 -19.66 2.00 16.72
N GLY A 75 -19.15 1.03 15.98
CA GLY A 75 -18.75 1.19 14.60
C GLY A 75 -19.93 1.49 13.67
N GLU A 76 -21.04 0.74 13.75
CA GLU A 76 -22.21 0.97 12.91
C GLU A 76 -22.88 2.33 13.23
N ALA A 77 -22.96 2.71 14.52
CA ALA A 77 -23.46 4.03 14.91
C ALA A 77 -22.58 5.17 14.34
N PHE A 78 -21.27 4.98 14.30
CA PHE A 78 -20.36 5.95 13.70
C PHE A 78 -20.54 6.02 12.18
N LEU A 79 -20.58 4.88 11.49
CA LEU A 79 -20.77 4.82 10.04
C LEU A 79 -22.09 5.47 9.61
N THR A 80 -23.16 5.29 10.38
CA THR A 80 -24.45 5.94 10.12
C THR A 80 -24.34 7.47 10.15
N ARG A 81 -23.67 8.04 11.15
CA ARG A 81 -23.43 9.50 11.24
C ARG A 81 -22.52 10.00 10.12
N LEU A 82 -21.48 9.23 9.81
CA LEU A 82 -20.54 9.58 8.73
C LEU A 82 -21.24 9.55 7.37
N SER A 83 -22.12 8.57 7.10
CA SER A 83 -22.90 8.51 5.85
C SER A 83 -23.80 9.74 5.69
N ALA A 84 -24.54 10.09 6.73
CA ALA A 84 -25.41 11.28 6.73
C ALA A 84 -24.60 12.58 6.48
N PHE A 85 -23.40 12.69 7.07
CA PHE A 85 -22.52 13.82 6.81
C PHE A 85 -22.04 13.85 5.36
N CYS A 86 -21.59 12.71 4.83
CA CYS A 86 -21.12 12.59 3.45
C CYS A 86 -22.21 12.99 2.44
N GLU A 87 -23.43 12.54 2.67
CA GLU A 87 -24.58 12.82 1.78
C GLU A 87 -25.00 14.30 1.79
N THR A 88 -24.84 14.98 2.93
CA THR A 88 -25.40 16.33 3.11
C THR A 88 -24.37 17.45 3.03
N LYS A 89 -23.09 17.16 3.26
CA LYS A 89 -22.03 18.17 3.43
C LYS A 89 -20.90 18.08 2.42
N ILE A 90 -20.74 16.98 1.69
CA ILE A 90 -19.64 16.80 0.75
C ILE A 90 -20.13 16.93 -0.68
N ASP A 91 -19.68 17.99 -1.35
CA ASP A 91 -19.82 18.17 -2.80
C ASP A 91 -18.53 17.74 -3.50
N SER A 92 -18.50 16.50 -4.00
CA SER A 92 -17.34 15.92 -4.68
C SER A 92 -17.00 16.64 -5.99
N ALA A 93 -18.00 17.19 -6.69
CA ALA A 93 -17.79 17.92 -7.94
C ALA A 93 -17.14 19.29 -7.66
N LEU A 94 -17.52 19.96 -6.58
CA LEU A 94 -16.85 21.18 -6.13
C LEU A 94 -15.38 20.92 -5.79
N ILE A 95 -15.11 19.86 -5.01
CA ILE A 95 -13.73 19.50 -4.62
C ILE A 95 -12.86 19.22 -5.86
N GLU A 96 -13.38 18.50 -6.84
CA GLU A 96 -12.65 18.23 -8.09
C GLU A 96 -12.40 19.50 -8.90
N ARG A 97 -13.41 20.36 -9.04
CA ARG A 97 -13.32 21.61 -9.83
C ARG A 97 -12.34 22.61 -9.19
N GLU A 98 -12.53 22.90 -7.91
CA GLU A 98 -11.70 23.89 -7.18
C GLU A 98 -10.34 23.31 -6.75
N ALA A 99 -10.18 22.00 -6.83
CA ALA A 99 -9.00 21.28 -6.35
C ALA A 99 -8.67 21.57 -4.87
N VAL A 100 -9.67 21.78 -4.03
CA VAL A 100 -9.57 22.08 -2.59
C VAL A 100 -10.72 21.39 -1.86
N ILE A 101 -10.43 20.78 -0.71
CA ILE A 101 -11.47 20.35 0.24
C ILE A 101 -11.86 21.59 1.04
N PRO A 102 -13.17 22.02 1.03
CA PRO A 102 -13.60 23.18 1.78
C PRO A 102 -13.30 23.06 3.29
N ASP A 103 -12.86 24.16 3.91
CA ASP A 103 -12.49 24.15 5.33
C ASP A 103 -13.65 23.75 6.24
N GLU A 104 -14.90 24.10 5.90
CA GLU A 104 -16.10 23.67 6.62
C GLU A 104 -16.31 22.14 6.56
N VAL A 105 -15.92 21.48 5.46
CA VAL A 105 -15.97 20.00 5.36
C VAL A 105 -14.93 19.38 6.29
N VAL A 106 -13.72 19.91 6.31
CA VAL A 106 -12.65 19.42 7.20
C VAL A 106 -13.06 19.60 8.66
N ARG A 107 -13.58 20.76 9.06
CA ARG A 107 -14.05 21.01 10.42
C ARG A 107 -15.21 20.10 10.82
N GLY A 108 -16.17 19.89 9.93
CA GLY A 108 -17.26 18.97 10.20
C GLY A 108 -16.80 17.53 10.38
N LEU A 109 -15.77 17.09 9.66
CA LEU A 109 -15.13 15.79 9.86
C LEU A 109 -14.38 15.73 11.20
N GLN A 110 -13.71 16.81 11.64
CA GLN A 110 -13.09 16.91 12.97
C GLN A 110 -14.13 16.82 14.08
N GLU A 111 -15.22 17.61 14.00
CA GLU A 111 -16.34 17.58 14.97
C GLU A 111 -17.02 16.20 15.05
N LEU A 112 -17.09 15.48 13.94
CA LEU A 112 -17.62 14.12 13.89
C LEU A 112 -16.66 13.09 14.54
N GLY A 113 -15.39 13.45 14.76
CA GLY A 113 -14.35 12.61 15.32
C GLY A 113 -13.59 11.77 14.29
N VAL A 114 -13.71 12.08 12.99
CA VAL A 114 -13.06 11.32 11.91
C VAL A 114 -11.54 11.31 12.05
N PHE A 115 -10.95 12.41 12.54
CA PHE A 115 -9.50 12.52 12.75
C PHE A 115 -9.01 11.75 13.98
N GLY A 116 -9.91 11.34 14.89
CA GLY A 116 -9.63 10.54 16.08
C GLY A 116 -10.04 9.08 15.99
N MET A 117 -10.46 8.57 14.84
CA MET A 117 -11.03 7.20 14.70
C MET A 117 -10.17 6.12 15.34
N LYS A 118 -8.85 6.12 15.12
CA LYS A 118 -7.91 5.11 15.64
C LYS A 118 -7.16 5.53 16.91
N ILE A 119 -7.34 6.76 17.36
CA ILE A 119 -6.75 7.26 18.60
C ILE A 119 -7.59 6.71 19.75
N ASP A 120 -6.90 6.21 20.80
CA ASP A 120 -7.56 5.59 21.94
C ASP A 120 -8.41 6.63 22.71
N THR A 121 -9.48 6.19 23.34
CA THR A 121 -10.44 7.08 24.02
C THR A 121 -9.83 7.86 25.20
N GLU A 122 -8.78 7.33 25.81
CA GLU A 122 -8.01 8.05 26.84
C GLU A 122 -7.32 9.31 26.33
N TYR A 123 -7.15 9.45 24.99
CA TYR A 123 -6.58 10.61 24.29
C TYR A 123 -7.61 11.31 23.41
N ASP A 124 -8.89 11.28 23.82
CA ASP A 124 -10.00 11.96 23.13
C ASP A 124 -10.35 11.41 21.75
N GLY A 125 -9.84 10.23 21.39
CA GLY A 125 -10.18 9.55 20.14
C GLY A 125 -11.45 8.69 20.27
N LEU A 126 -11.81 8.02 19.16
CA LEU A 126 -12.96 7.12 19.12
C LEU A 126 -12.60 5.65 19.43
N GLY A 127 -11.32 5.28 19.36
CA GLY A 127 -10.85 3.93 19.62
C GLY A 127 -11.44 2.86 18.69
N LEU A 128 -11.80 3.22 17.45
CA LEU A 128 -12.39 2.26 16.51
C LEU A 128 -11.40 1.16 16.14
N THR A 129 -11.93 -0.04 15.95
CA THR A 129 -11.17 -1.17 15.41
C THR A 129 -10.69 -0.89 13.98
N GLN A 130 -9.68 -1.63 13.52
CA GLN A 130 -9.17 -1.52 12.14
C GLN A 130 -10.27 -1.78 11.11
N LEU A 131 -11.17 -2.73 11.40
CA LEU A 131 -12.31 -3.03 10.54
C LEU A 131 -13.20 -1.81 10.33
N TYR A 132 -13.65 -1.15 11.39
CA TYR A 132 -14.55 -0.01 11.30
C TYR A 132 -13.87 1.25 10.78
N TYR A 133 -12.61 1.44 11.10
CA TYR A 133 -11.77 2.46 10.45
C TYR A 133 -11.70 2.25 8.94
N ASN A 134 -11.46 1.04 8.47
CA ASN A 134 -11.39 0.74 7.04
C ASN A 134 -12.75 0.88 6.35
N ARG A 135 -13.86 0.50 7.01
CA ARG A 135 -15.21 0.75 6.50
C ARG A 135 -15.50 2.24 6.35
N ALA A 136 -15.06 3.06 7.31
CA ALA A 136 -15.17 4.52 7.22
C ALA A 136 -14.35 5.08 6.04
N LEU A 137 -13.12 4.62 5.84
CA LEU A 137 -12.30 5.01 4.69
C LEU A 137 -12.91 4.57 3.35
N ALA A 138 -13.51 3.38 3.29
CA ALA A 138 -14.21 2.90 2.10
C ALA A 138 -15.43 3.77 1.77
N LEU A 139 -16.19 4.17 2.79
CA LEU A 139 -17.32 5.10 2.64
C LEU A 139 -16.83 6.48 2.13
N LEU A 140 -15.84 7.08 2.79
CA LEU A 140 -15.24 8.35 2.35
C LEU A 140 -14.66 8.25 0.94
N GLY A 141 -13.96 7.16 0.63
CA GLY A 141 -13.37 6.91 -0.69
C GLY A 141 -14.40 6.74 -1.81
N SER A 142 -15.62 6.28 -1.50
CA SER A 142 -16.71 6.20 -2.47
C SER A 142 -17.34 7.55 -2.79
N VAL A 143 -17.14 8.55 -1.93
CA VAL A 143 -17.65 9.92 -2.09
C VAL A 143 -16.55 10.85 -2.61
N SER A 144 -15.41 10.88 -1.93
CA SER A 144 -14.23 11.67 -2.30
C SER A 144 -12.94 10.95 -1.91
N PRO A 145 -12.22 10.35 -2.86
CA PRO A 145 -10.93 9.73 -2.61
C PRO A 145 -9.90 10.69 -1.99
N ALA A 146 -9.98 11.99 -2.31
CA ALA A 146 -9.10 13.01 -1.72
C ALA A 146 -9.32 13.15 -0.20
N ILE A 147 -10.58 13.17 0.28
CA ILE A 147 -10.90 13.20 1.71
C ILE A 147 -10.43 11.91 2.40
N SER A 148 -10.68 10.75 1.78
CA SER A 148 -10.21 9.48 2.33
C SER A 148 -8.69 9.44 2.46
N ALA A 149 -7.96 9.98 1.48
CA ALA A 149 -6.51 10.09 1.50
C ALA A 149 -6.00 11.07 2.57
N LEU A 150 -6.65 12.23 2.75
CA LEU A 150 -6.35 13.18 3.82
C LEU A 150 -6.45 12.52 5.20
N VAL A 151 -7.57 11.82 5.45
CA VAL A 151 -7.83 11.13 6.73
C VAL A 151 -6.88 9.95 6.93
N SER A 152 -6.64 9.15 5.89
CA SER A 152 -5.72 8.02 5.94
C SER A 152 -4.28 8.47 6.23
N ALA A 153 -3.79 9.51 5.56
CA ALA A 153 -2.46 10.05 5.79
C ALA A 153 -2.30 10.60 7.23
N HIS A 154 -3.34 11.23 7.76
CA HIS A 154 -3.36 11.71 9.14
C HIS A 154 -3.32 10.55 10.16
N GLN A 155 -4.22 9.55 10.02
CA GLN A 155 -4.41 8.50 11.01
C GLN A 155 -3.40 7.35 10.93
N SER A 156 -3.06 6.93 9.71
CA SER A 156 -2.34 5.68 9.49
C SER A 156 -0.83 5.85 9.44
N ILE A 157 -0.34 7.02 9.03
CA ILE A 157 1.09 7.30 8.88
C ILE A 157 1.52 8.60 9.56
N GLY A 158 0.61 9.55 9.78
CA GLY A 158 0.89 10.83 10.45
C GLY A 158 1.32 10.66 11.91
N VAL A 159 1.35 11.75 12.65
CA VAL A 159 1.83 11.78 14.04
C VAL A 159 1.17 10.76 14.98
N PRO A 160 -0.16 10.46 14.87
CA PRO A 160 -0.81 9.51 15.77
C PRO A 160 -0.19 8.11 15.77
N GLN A 161 0.10 7.55 14.60
CA GLN A 161 0.53 6.16 14.51
C GLN A 161 1.93 5.90 15.09
N PRO A 162 3.00 6.66 14.74
CA PRO A 162 4.30 6.46 15.38
C PRO A 162 4.29 6.79 16.87
N LEU A 163 3.48 7.75 17.34
CA LEU A 163 3.34 8.01 18.77
C LEU A 163 2.63 6.88 19.51
N LYS A 164 1.58 6.31 18.93
CA LYS A 164 0.89 5.16 19.52
C LYS A 164 1.86 4.01 19.79
N GLN A 165 2.75 3.72 18.86
CA GLN A 165 3.68 2.58 18.92
C GLN A 165 4.98 2.87 19.67
N PHE A 166 5.56 4.05 19.52
CA PHE A 166 6.93 4.37 19.97
C PHE A 166 7.02 5.62 20.86
N GLY A 167 5.94 6.36 21.01
CA GLY A 167 5.92 7.57 21.82
C GLY A 167 5.93 7.30 23.33
N THR A 168 6.54 8.21 24.09
CA THR A 168 6.44 8.20 25.55
C THR A 168 5.03 8.54 26.00
N ALA A 169 4.68 8.20 27.24
CA ALA A 169 3.39 8.58 27.82
C ALA A 169 3.14 10.10 27.80
N GLU A 170 4.20 10.89 27.97
CA GLU A 170 4.10 12.34 27.92
C GLU A 170 3.84 12.87 26.51
N GLN A 171 4.55 12.34 25.50
CA GLN A 171 4.29 12.67 24.10
C GLN A 171 2.86 12.31 23.70
N LYS A 172 2.36 11.13 24.10
CA LYS A 172 1.00 10.70 23.83
C LYS A 172 -0.02 11.67 24.44
N ARG A 173 0.11 12.00 25.73
CA ARG A 173 -0.78 12.97 26.40
C ARG A 173 -0.73 14.37 25.79
N ARG A 174 0.43 14.81 25.28
CA ARG A 174 0.60 16.14 24.69
C ARG A 174 0.03 16.23 23.28
N PHE A 175 0.25 15.25 22.42
CA PHE A 175 -0.02 15.36 20.99
C PHE A 175 -1.27 14.61 20.53
N LEU A 176 -1.60 13.44 21.10
CA LEU A 176 -2.73 12.63 20.59
C LEU A 176 -4.09 13.31 20.72
N PRO A 177 -4.42 14.03 21.85
CA PRO A 177 -5.69 14.76 21.93
C PRO A 177 -5.83 15.87 20.88
N ARG A 178 -4.74 16.56 20.54
CA ARG A 178 -4.71 17.55 19.47
C ARG A 178 -4.98 16.90 18.13
N CYS A 179 -4.28 15.80 17.82
CA CYS A 179 -4.50 15.03 16.58
C CYS A 179 -5.94 14.50 16.47
N ALA A 180 -6.57 14.12 17.61
CA ALA A 180 -7.93 13.60 17.59
C ALA A 180 -8.99 14.65 17.27
N ARG A 181 -8.74 15.93 17.63
CA ARG A 181 -9.76 16.97 17.62
C ARG A 181 -9.51 18.09 16.61
N THR A 182 -8.29 18.62 16.54
CA THR A 182 -8.02 19.89 15.85
C THR A 182 -6.90 19.84 14.84
N ASP A 183 -5.81 19.15 15.15
CA ASP A 183 -4.57 19.25 14.38
C ASP A 183 -4.55 18.24 13.23
N ILE A 184 -4.26 18.74 12.06
CA ILE A 184 -3.95 17.89 10.89
C ILE A 184 -2.48 17.50 10.96
N THR A 185 -2.17 16.25 10.58
CA THR A 185 -0.80 15.76 10.65
C THR A 185 -0.29 15.28 9.30
N ALA A 186 1.03 15.36 9.12
CA ALA A 186 1.72 14.93 7.93
C ALA A 186 2.95 14.07 8.25
N PHE A 187 3.32 13.17 7.31
CA PHE A 187 4.46 12.27 7.40
C PHE A 187 5.53 12.64 6.36
N LEU A 188 6.72 13.02 6.82
CA LEU A 188 7.79 13.58 6.01
C LEU A 188 8.99 12.65 5.96
N LEU A 189 8.97 11.72 5.01
CA LEU A 189 10.06 10.78 4.72
C LEU A 189 10.75 11.11 3.39
N THR A 190 9.97 11.23 2.32
CA THR A 190 10.43 11.39 0.93
C THR A 190 11.15 12.71 0.70
N GLU A 191 12.22 12.68 -0.10
CA GLU A 191 13.00 13.85 -0.53
C GLU A 191 13.11 13.87 -2.05
N PRO A 192 13.56 14.97 -2.69
CA PRO A 192 13.63 15.06 -4.15
C PRO A 192 14.36 13.90 -4.84
N ASP A 193 15.44 13.37 -4.27
CA ASP A 193 16.20 12.21 -4.79
C ASP A 193 16.07 10.96 -3.89
N VAL A 194 15.06 10.90 -3.01
CA VAL A 194 14.88 9.77 -2.06
C VAL A 194 13.41 9.36 -2.00
N GLY A 195 13.06 8.27 -2.68
CA GLY A 195 11.72 7.68 -2.67
C GLY A 195 11.73 6.26 -2.14
N SER A 196 11.92 5.29 -3.03
CA SER A 196 11.91 3.85 -2.71
C SER A 196 13.13 3.37 -1.91
N ASP A 197 14.17 4.20 -1.79
CA ASP A 197 15.37 3.94 -0.96
C ASP A 197 15.50 4.99 0.15
N PRO A 198 14.72 4.89 1.23
CA PRO A 198 14.74 5.86 2.32
C PRO A 198 16.03 5.85 3.14
N ALA A 199 16.88 4.84 2.98
CA ALA A 199 18.19 4.81 3.64
C ALA A 199 19.14 5.93 3.16
N ARG A 200 18.88 6.50 1.97
CA ARG A 200 19.64 7.61 1.39
C ARG A 200 19.23 9.00 1.89
N LEU A 201 18.24 9.10 2.76
CA LEU A 201 17.71 10.34 3.31
C LEU A 201 18.82 11.30 3.73
N ALA A 202 18.76 12.56 3.27
CA ALA A 202 19.78 13.58 3.41
C ALA A 202 19.41 14.71 4.38
N THR A 203 18.11 14.95 4.66
CA THR A 203 17.68 15.92 5.70
C THR A 203 18.44 15.65 6.99
N ALA A 204 19.16 16.64 7.48
CA ALA A 204 19.99 16.56 8.68
C ALA A 204 19.23 16.98 9.93
N ALA A 205 19.60 16.44 11.09
CA ALA A 205 19.19 16.88 12.42
C ALA A 205 20.43 16.92 13.31
N VAL A 206 21.02 18.11 13.46
CA VAL A 206 22.26 18.30 14.23
C VAL A 206 21.89 18.59 15.68
N PRO A 207 22.40 17.82 16.68
CA PRO A 207 22.18 18.10 18.09
C PRO A 207 22.77 19.48 18.47
N SER A 208 22.06 20.26 19.31
CA SER A 208 22.59 21.47 19.91
C SER A 208 23.66 21.14 20.95
N GLU A 209 24.57 22.09 21.22
CA GLU A 209 25.68 21.91 22.18
C GLU A 209 25.20 21.56 23.60
N ASP A 210 24.04 22.11 24.01
CA ASP A 210 23.42 21.85 25.31
C ASP A 210 22.62 20.53 25.36
N GLY A 211 22.49 19.82 24.22
CA GLY A 211 21.70 18.58 24.09
C GLY A 211 20.19 18.77 24.23
N ALA A 212 19.69 20.01 24.39
CA ALA A 212 18.28 20.30 24.65
C ALA A 212 17.43 20.28 23.36
N SER A 213 18.06 20.35 22.19
CA SER A 213 17.35 20.41 20.89
C SER A 213 18.17 19.82 19.75
N TYR A 214 17.50 19.66 18.61
CA TYR A 214 18.12 19.36 17.31
C TYR A 214 17.81 20.48 16.33
N VAL A 215 18.75 20.78 15.43
CA VAL A 215 18.58 21.75 14.35
C VAL A 215 18.40 20.99 13.04
N LEU A 216 17.24 21.15 12.40
CA LEU A 216 16.89 20.47 11.17
C LEU A 216 17.15 21.34 9.95
N ASP A 217 17.80 20.75 8.94
CA ASP A 217 18.03 21.34 7.61
C ASP A 217 17.78 20.30 6.52
N GLY A 218 17.02 20.67 5.47
CA GLY A 218 16.73 19.79 4.34
C GLY A 218 15.43 20.11 3.62
N VAL A 219 15.07 19.27 2.64
CA VAL A 219 13.86 19.44 1.82
C VAL A 219 13.09 18.12 1.75
N LYS A 220 11.79 18.18 2.04
CA LYS A 220 10.86 17.07 1.90
C LYS A 220 9.91 17.30 0.74
N LEU A 221 9.63 16.22 0.00
CA LEU A 221 8.81 16.24 -1.22
C LEU A 221 7.62 15.29 -1.08
N TRP A 222 6.55 15.60 -1.80
CA TRP A 222 5.29 14.85 -1.81
C TRP A 222 4.67 14.62 -0.44
N THR A 223 4.77 15.64 0.41
CA THR A 223 4.22 15.61 1.76
C THR A 223 2.71 15.75 1.72
N THR A 224 2.00 14.64 1.84
CA THR A 224 0.53 14.63 1.96
C THR A 224 0.11 15.34 3.23
N ASN A 225 -0.89 16.21 3.14
CA ASN A 225 -1.35 17.16 4.15
C ASN A 225 -0.33 18.28 4.47
N GLY A 226 0.89 18.28 3.91
CA GLY A 226 1.97 19.19 4.30
C GLY A 226 1.66 20.68 4.12
N VAL A 227 0.71 21.03 3.24
CA VAL A 227 0.29 22.43 3.03
C VAL A 227 -0.61 22.95 4.17
N VAL A 228 -1.30 22.05 4.88
CA VAL A 228 -2.31 22.38 5.91
C VAL A 228 -2.02 21.74 7.28
N ALA A 229 -0.94 20.97 7.40
CA ALA A 229 -0.63 20.26 8.63
C ALA A 229 -0.21 21.23 9.74
N ASP A 230 -0.67 20.95 10.97
CA ASP A 230 -0.27 21.61 12.20
C ASP A 230 0.94 20.90 12.85
N LEU A 231 0.96 19.55 12.74
CA LEU A 231 2.03 18.71 13.27
C LEU A 231 2.64 17.84 12.17
N LEU A 232 3.95 17.74 12.20
CA LEU A 232 4.74 16.97 11.24
C LEU A 232 5.49 15.84 11.97
N VAL A 233 5.47 14.62 11.41
CA VAL A 233 6.47 13.63 11.78
C VAL A 233 7.59 13.65 10.75
N VAL A 234 8.78 14.04 11.15
CA VAL A 234 9.92 14.27 10.25
C VAL A 234 11.00 13.24 10.49
N MET A 235 11.40 12.55 9.42
CA MET A 235 12.58 11.68 9.42
C MET A 235 13.81 12.50 9.01
N ALA A 236 14.81 12.57 9.90
CA ALA A 236 16.06 13.29 9.65
C ALA A 236 17.26 12.49 10.15
N ARG A 237 18.41 12.71 9.55
CA ARG A 237 19.67 12.05 9.88
C ARG A 237 20.43 12.81 10.95
N VAL A 238 20.63 12.18 12.10
CA VAL A 238 21.53 12.66 13.13
C VAL A 238 22.97 12.24 12.75
N PRO A 239 23.95 13.16 12.73
CA PRO A 239 25.35 12.80 12.51
C PRO A 239 25.90 12.00 13.68
N ARG A 240 26.83 11.10 13.40
CA ARG A 240 27.54 10.36 14.45
C ARG A 240 28.59 11.28 15.08
N SER A 241 28.51 11.47 16.40
CA SER A 241 29.43 12.30 17.16
C SER A 241 29.55 11.81 18.61
N GLU A 242 30.36 12.46 19.44
CA GLU A 242 30.45 12.13 20.87
C GLU A 242 29.06 12.29 21.53
N GLY A 243 28.63 11.25 22.26
CA GLY A 243 27.30 11.21 22.87
C GLY A 243 26.14 10.84 21.93
N HIS A 244 26.35 10.78 20.60
CA HIS A 244 25.34 10.50 19.59
C HIS A 244 25.67 9.30 18.71
N LYS A 245 24.76 8.30 18.70
CA LYS A 245 24.92 7.09 17.87
C LYS A 245 24.78 7.39 16.37
N GLY A 246 24.07 8.47 16.05
CA GLY A 246 23.75 8.85 14.68
C GLY A 246 22.67 7.97 14.05
N GLY A 247 22.34 8.28 12.78
CA GLY A 247 21.37 7.54 11.99
C GLY A 247 20.04 8.28 11.82
N ILE A 248 19.15 7.69 11.00
CA ILE A 248 17.83 8.29 10.76
C ILE A 248 16.99 8.23 12.03
N THR A 249 16.45 9.36 12.43
CA THR A 249 15.73 9.59 13.68
C THR A 249 14.40 10.28 13.36
N ALA A 250 13.35 9.97 14.13
CA ALA A 250 12.01 10.51 13.96
C ALA A 250 11.74 11.63 14.98
N PHE A 251 11.09 12.71 14.54
CA PHE A 251 10.75 13.86 15.37
C PHE A 251 9.31 14.31 15.15
N VAL A 252 8.62 14.72 16.22
CA VAL A 252 7.40 15.53 16.11
C VAL A 252 7.81 17.00 16.00
N VAL A 253 7.36 17.67 14.95
CA VAL A 253 7.70 19.07 14.66
C VAL A 253 6.40 19.86 14.49
N GLU A 254 6.29 21.00 15.17
CA GLU A 254 5.21 21.98 14.96
C GLU A 254 5.41 22.64 13.59
N ALA A 255 4.41 22.57 12.71
CA ALA A 255 4.54 23.10 11.34
C ALA A 255 4.74 24.63 11.29
N GLY A 256 4.27 25.36 12.32
CA GLY A 256 4.50 26.79 12.48
C GLY A 256 5.88 27.19 13.02
N SER A 257 6.82 26.22 13.20
CA SER A 257 8.16 26.54 13.73
C SER A 257 8.93 27.45 12.76
N PRO A 258 9.68 28.47 13.30
CA PRO A 258 10.53 29.30 12.47
C PRO A 258 11.51 28.48 11.63
N GLY A 259 11.68 28.85 10.36
CA GLY A 259 12.57 28.17 9.42
C GLY A 259 11.87 27.06 8.60
N ILE A 260 10.59 26.78 8.83
CA ILE A 260 9.78 25.90 7.95
C ILE A 260 9.12 26.75 6.87
N THR A 261 9.28 26.32 5.61
CA THR A 261 8.61 26.91 4.46
C THR A 261 8.00 25.83 3.60
N VAL A 262 6.70 25.89 3.38
CA VAL A 262 6.05 25.08 2.33
C VAL A 262 6.22 25.83 1.01
N GLU A 263 7.14 25.38 0.18
CA GLU A 263 7.58 26.08 -1.03
C GLU A 263 6.65 25.91 -2.22
N ASN A 264 5.84 24.87 -2.22
CA ASN A 264 4.96 24.57 -3.34
C ASN A 264 3.81 23.67 -2.90
N ARG A 265 2.64 23.89 -3.49
CA ARG A 265 1.51 22.96 -3.49
C ARG A 265 1.53 22.15 -4.79
N ASN A 266 1.68 20.84 -4.68
CA ASN A 266 1.78 19.97 -5.84
C ASN A 266 0.40 19.74 -6.48
N ALA A 267 0.33 19.87 -7.80
CA ALA A 267 -0.87 19.53 -8.58
C ALA A 267 -0.73 18.10 -9.14
N PHE A 268 -1.76 17.28 -8.96
CA PHE A 268 -1.77 15.88 -9.36
C PHE A 268 -2.82 15.57 -10.43
N MET A 269 -2.64 14.45 -11.13
CA MET A 269 -3.62 13.98 -12.11
C MET A 269 -4.96 13.56 -11.49
N GLY A 270 -4.95 13.09 -10.24
CA GLY A 270 -6.10 12.72 -9.42
C GLY A 270 -5.92 13.20 -7.99
N LEU A 271 -6.87 12.92 -7.10
CA LEU A 271 -6.92 13.41 -5.71
C LEU A 271 -6.72 14.94 -5.66
N ARG A 272 -7.37 15.68 -6.53
CA ARG A 272 -7.05 17.08 -6.79
C ARG A 272 -7.25 18.00 -5.57
N GLY A 273 -8.18 17.66 -4.68
CA GLY A 273 -8.40 18.37 -3.42
C GLY A 273 -7.34 18.12 -2.34
N LEU A 274 -6.40 17.19 -2.55
CA LEU A 274 -5.40 16.83 -1.54
C LEU A 274 -4.31 17.89 -1.42
N GLU A 275 -4.04 18.31 -0.18
CA GLU A 275 -3.04 19.32 0.17
C GLU A 275 -1.66 18.69 0.31
N ASN A 276 -0.96 18.51 -0.81
CA ASN A 276 0.37 17.92 -0.89
C ASN A 276 1.40 18.96 -1.30
N GLY A 277 2.59 18.93 -0.69
CA GLY A 277 3.56 20.02 -0.92
C GLY A 277 5.04 19.60 -0.87
N VAL A 278 5.87 20.61 -1.10
CA VAL A 278 7.32 20.61 -0.87
C VAL A 278 7.58 21.41 0.41
N THR A 279 8.23 20.80 1.40
CA THR A 279 8.50 21.42 2.69
C THR A 279 10.01 21.54 2.90
N ARG A 280 10.49 22.78 3.04
CA ARG A 280 11.89 23.10 3.36
C ARG A 280 12.05 23.39 4.83
N PHE A 281 13.12 22.86 5.41
CA PHE A 281 13.61 23.12 6.75
C PHE A 281 14.92 23.87 6.64
N HIS A 282 15.03 25.01 7.30
CA HIS A 282 16.26 25.78 7.40
C HIS A 282 16.46 26.24 8.83
N GLN A 283 17.47 25.68 9.49
CA GLN A 283 17.81 25.97 10.90
C GLN A 283 16.62 25.82 11.86
N VAL A 284 15.76 24.81 11.62
CA VAL A 284 14.56 24.56 12.43
C VAL A 284 14.96 23.90 13.73
N ARG A 285 14.73 24.57 14.83
CA ARG A 285 15.03 24.06 16.16
C ARG A 285 13.88 23.21 16.70
N VAL A 286 14.18 21.95 17.02
CA VAL A 286 13.22 20.96 17.55
C VAL A 286 13.66 20.49 18.93
N PRO A 287 12.83 20.58 19.97
CA PRO A 287 13.16 20.09 21.31
C PRO A 287 13.55 18.61 21.31
N ALA A 288 14.55 18.23 22.09
CA ALA A 288 15.01 16.84 22.18
C ALA A 288 13.90 15.88 22.68
N GLU A 289 12.99 16.38 23.51
CA GLU A 289 11.81 15.66 24.00
C GLU A 289 10.79 15.29 22.90
N ASN A 290 10.84 15.97 21.74
CA ASN A 290 10.00 15.69 20.59
C ASN A 290 10.54 14.53 19.71
N ARG A 291 11.71 13.98 20.06
CA ARG A 291 12.24 12.79 19.39
C ARG A 291 11.38 11.56 19.71
N ILE A 292 10.91 10.86 18.69
CA ILE A 292 10.14 9.62 18.84
C ILE A 292 11.10 8.44 18.94
N GLY A 293 11.03 7.70 20.02
CA GLY A 293 11.87 6.53 20.25
C GLY A 293 13.37 6.84 20.40
N ALA A 294 14.22 5.85 20.16
CA ALA A 294 15.67 6.01 20.28
C ALA A 294 16.27 6.72 19.06
N GLU A 295 17.40 7.42 19.27
CA GLU A 295 18.21 7.96 18.17
C GLU A 295 18.68 6.84 17.23
N GLY A 296 18.57 7.08 15.93
CA GLY A 296 18.88 6.08 14.89
C GLY A 296 17.75 5.08 14.61
N ALA A 297 16.65 5.10 15.36
CA ALA A 297 15.51 4.20 15.17
C ALA A 297 14.48 4.70 14.15
N GLY A 298 14.67 5.88 13.57
CA GLY A 298 13.66 6.53 12.71
C GLY A 298 13.25 5.72 11.49
N LEU A 299 14.17 4.99 10.85
CA LEU A 299 13.80 4.16 9.70
C LEU A 299 12.95 2.94 10.14
N LYS A 300 13.26 2.34 11.29
CA LYS A 300 12.41 1.30 11.90
C LYS A 300 11.01 1.86 12.17
N ILE A 301 10.92 3.02 12.81
CA ILE A 301 9.65 3.68 13.12
C ILE A 301 8.87 3.95 11.83
N ALA A 302 9.51 4.51 10.80
CA ALA A 302 8.88 4.79 9.51
C ALA A 302 8.32 3.53 8.84
N LEU A 303 9.11 2.46 8.74
CA LEU A 303 8.70 1.23 8.08
C LEU A 303 7.58 0.49 8.84
N THR A 304 7.62 0.50 10.19
CA THR A 304 6.56 -0.08 11.02
C THR A 304 5.26 0.72 10.89
N THR A 305 5.36 2.05 10.88
CA THR A 305 4.22 2.95 10.65
C THR A 305 3.57 2.70 9.28
N LEU A 306 4.38 2.59 8.23
CA LEU A 306 3.90 2.30 6.87
C LEU A 306 3.21 0.93 6.75
N ASN A 307 3.55 -0.07 7.59
CA ASN A 307 2.82 -1.35 7.60
C ASN A 307 1.34 -1.16 7.98
N THR A 308 1.05 -0.25 8.91
CA THR A 308 -0.34 0.10 9.28
C THR A 308 -1.04 0.87 8.15
N GLY A 309 -0.34 1.79 7.49
CA GLY A 309 -0.85 2.53 6.32
C GLY A 309 -1.30 1.60 5.18
N ARG A 310 -0.56 0.50 4.96
CA ARG A 310 -0.91 -0.50 3.95
C ARG A 310 -2.24 -1.20 4.17
N LEU A 311 -2.80 -1.21 5.38
CA LEU A 311 -4.14 -1.74 5.66
C LEU A 311 -5.27 -0.76 5.28
N SER A 312 -4.99 0.54 5.18
CA SER A 312 -6.01 1.55 4.88
C SER A 312 -6.24 1.76 3.38
N LEU A 313 -5.21 1.63 2.55
CA LEU A 313 -5.34 1.82 1.09
C LEU A 313 -6.30 0.80 0.41
N PRO A 314 -6.32 -0.49 0.79
CA PRO A 314 -7.31 -1.44 0.27
C PRO A 314 -8.76 -1.02 0.52
N ALA A 315 -9.02 -0.25 1.58
CA ALA A 315 -10.36 0.24 1.89
C ALA A 315 -10.87 1.22 0.83
N ILE A 316 -10.04 2.17 0.39
CA ILE A 316 -10.35 3.09 -0.71
C ILE A 316 -10.64 2.31 -1.99
N CYS A 317 -9.81 1.29 -2.28
CA CYS A 317 -9.97 0.45 -3.46
C CYS A 317 -11.27 -0.38 -3.42
N ALA A 318 -11.64 -0.92 -2.26
CA ALA A 318 -12.88 -1.67 -2.09
C ALA A 318 -14.12 -0.76 -2.19
N GLY A 319 -14.09 0.42 -1.58
CA GLY A 319 -15.15 1.43 -1.70
C GLY A 319 -15.37 1.87 -3.15
N THR A 320 -14.28 2.17 -3.86
CA THR A 320 -14.31 2.50 -5.29
C THR A 320 -14.85 1.34 -6.12
N GLY A 321 -14.45 0.10 -5.83
CA GLY A 321 -14.96 -1.09 -6.53
C GLY A 321 -16.47 -1.25 -6.41
N LYS A 322 -17.02 -1.05 -5.21
CA LYS A 322 -18.48 -1.07 -4.97
C LYS A 322 -19.21 0.04 -5.74
N TRP A 323 -18.63 1.23 -5.76
CA TRP A 323 -19.19 2.34 -6.52
C TRP A 323 -19.16 2.04 -8.03
N CYS A 324 -18.05 1.54 -8.56
CA CYS A 324 -17.94 1.13 -9.96
C CYS A 324 -18.95 0.05 -10.34
N LEU A 325 -19.17 -0.93 -9.46
CA LEU A 325 -20.18 -1.97 -9.64
C LEU A 325 -21.61 -1.38 -9.76
N LYS A 326 -21.96 -0.47 -8.85
CA LYS A 326 -23.26 0.23 -8.89
C LYS A 326 -23.47 0.93 -10.23
N ILE A 327 -22.49 1.72 -10.67
CA ILE A 327 -22.58 2.48 -11.92
C ILE A 327 -22.59 1.56 -13.15
N ALA A 328 -21.74 0.53 -13.17
CA ALA A 328 -21.72 -0.46 -14.26
C ALA A 328 -23.08 -1.14 -14.42
N ARG A 329 -23.71 -1.57 -13.31
CA ARG A 329 -25.03 -2.19 -13.28
C ARG A 329 -26.12 -1.24 -13.82
N GLU A 330 -26.22 -0.03 -13.28
CA GLU A 330 -27.26 0.94 -13.65
C GLU A 330 -27.12 1.40 -15.12
N TRP A 331 -25.89 1.72 -15.53
CA TRP A 331 -25.60 2.15 -16.90
C TRP A 331 -25.87 1.05 -17.92
N SER A 332 -25.37 -0.17 -17.66
CA SER A 332 -25.48 -1.27 -18.64
C SER A 332 -26.91 -1.78 -18.82
N ALA A 333 -27.77 -1.60 -17.82
CA ALA A 333 -29.20 -1.87 -17.93
C ALA A 333 -29.94 -0.76 -18.69
N ALA A 334 -29.55 0.50 -18.52
CA ALA A 334 -30.23 1.65 -19.13
C ALA A 334 -29.79 1.93 -20.58
N ARG A 335 -28.57 1.52 -20.96
CA ARG A 335 -28.01 1.80 -22.29
C ARG A 335 -28.35 0.68 -23.27
N GLU A 336 -29.14 0.99 -24.27
CA GLU A 336 -29.47 0.06 -25.36
C GLU A 336 -28.61 0.34 -26.58
N GLN A 337 -28.05 -0.72 -27.18
CA GLN A 337 -27.40 -0.72 -28.49
C GLN A 337 -27.69 -2.04 -29.21
N TRP A 338 -27.86 -1.97 -30.53
CA TRP A 338 -28.26 -3.11 -31.35
C TRP A 338 -29.52 -3.84 -30.83
N GLY A 339 -30.52 -3.05 -30.38
CA GLY A 339 -31.85 -3.52 -30.00
C GLY A 339 -31.97 -4.20 -28.64
N LYS A 340 -30.94 -4.10 -27.77
CA LYS A 340 -30.98 -4.64 -26.42
C LYS A 340 -30.04 -3.87 -25.47
N PRO A 341 -30.26 -3.98 -24.13
CA PRO A 341 -29.33 -3.46 -23.15
C PRO A 341 -27.91 -3.95 -23.38
N ILE A 342 -26.92 -3.06 -23.16
CA ILE A 342 -25.50 -3.45 -23.39
C ILE A 342 -25.04 -4.56 -22.44
N SER A 343 -25.67 -4.73 -21.29
CA SER A 343 -25.43 -5.85 -20.36
C SER A 343 -25.68 -7.23 -20.96
N GLU A 344 -26.51 -7.35 -22.00
CA GLU A 344 -26.82 -8.60 -22.67
C GLU A 344 -25.80 -8.97 -23.78
N HIS A 345 -24.84 -8.11 -24.07
CA HIS A 345 -23.73 -8.42 -24.96
C HIS A 345 -22.61 -9.10 -24.18
N GLU A 346 -22.18 -10.29 -24.60
CA GLU A 346 -21.22 -11.14 -23.89
C GLU A 346 -19.92 -10.40 -23.50
N ALA A 347 -19.40 -9.56 -24.40
CA ALA A 347 -18.20 -8.77 -24.17
C ALA A 347 -18.36 -7.76 -23.00
N VAL A 348 -19.55 -7.19 -22.83
CA VAL A 348 -19.87 -6.27 -21.73
C VAL A 348 -20.21 -7.05 -20.47
N ALA A 349 -20.98 -8.13 -20.59
CA ALA A 349 -21.31 -9.01 -19.47
C ALA A 349 -20.06 -9.54 -18.77
N GLY A 350 -19.00 -9.91 -19.51
CA GLY A 350 -17.71 -10.31 -18.95
C GLY A 350 -17.04 -9.22 -18.10
N LYS A 351 -17.15 -7.95 -18.51
CA LYS A 351 -16.62 -6.81 -17.74
C LYS A 351 -17.41 -6.56 -16.46
N ILE A 352 -18.75 -6.60 -16.55
CA ILE A 352 -19.64 -6.42 -15.38
C ILE A 352 -19.38 -7.53 -14.36
N SER A 353 -19.30 -8.78 -14.80
CA SER A 353 -19.05 -9.92 -13.94
C SER A 353 -17.65 -9.88 -13.30
N PHE A 354 -16.63 -9.41 -14.02
CA PHE A 354 -15.30 -9.14 -13.46
C PHE A 354 -15.36 -8.08 -12.36
N ILE A 355 -16.03 -6.94 -12.59
CA ILE A 355 -16.20 -5.88 -11.58
C ILE A 355 -16.90 -6.44 -10.34
N ALA A 356 -17.99 -7.20 -10.50
CA ALA A 356 -18.76 -7.74 -9.39
C ALA A 356 -17.93 -8.73 -8.54
N ALA A 357 -17.35 -9.75 -9.18
CA ALA A 357 -16.57 -10.77 -8.49
C ALA A 357 -15.30 -10.19 -7.83
N THR A 358 -14.63 -9.25 -8.52
CA THR A 358 -13.42 -8.62 -7.97
C THR A 358 -13.75 -7.65 -6.84
N SER A 359 -14.85 -6.88 -6.90
CA SER A 359 -15.30 -6.04 -5.78
C SER A 359 -15.61 -6.86 -4.53
N PHE A 360 -16.26 -8.03 -4.70
CA PHE A 360 -16.47 -8.97 -3.61
C PHE A 360 -15.15 -9.48 -3.01
N ALA A 361 -14.16 -9.77 -3.86
CA ALA A 361 -12.84 -10.20 -3.43
C ALA A 361 -12.07 -9.11 -2.69
N LEU A 362 -12.12 -7.86 -3.15
CA LEU A 362 -11.50 -6.72 -2.47
C LEU A 362 -12.06 -6.53 -1.06
N GLU A 363 -13.39 -6.65 -0.91
CA GLU A 363 -14.03 -6.57 0.40
C GLU A 363 -13.67 -7.77 1.28
N ALA A 364 -13.58 -8.98 0.72
CA ALA A 364 -13.17 -10.17 1.46
C ALA A 364 -11.74 -10.08 2.00
N VAL A 365 -10.81 -9.61 1.17
CA VAL A 365 -9.40 -9.38 1.56
C VAL A 365 -9.31 -8.28 2.60
N LEU A 366 -10.04 -7.18 2.43
CA LEU A 366 -10.06 -6.06 3.36
C LEU A 366 -10.56 -6.47 4.74
N ASP A 367 -11.76 -7.09 4.81
CA ASP A 367 -12.39 -7.47 6.08
C ASP A 367 -11.53 -8.51 6.82
N LEU A 368 -11.03 -9.53 6.11
CA LEU A 368 -10.18 -10.54 6.72
C LEU A 368 -8.88 -9.93 7.28
N SER A 369 -8.18 -9.12 6.50
CA SER A 369 -6.94 -8.48 6.94
C SER A 369 -7.16 -7.50 8.10
N SER A 370 -8.29 -6.79 8.12
CA SER A 370 -8.68 -5.88 9.19
C SER A 370 -8.94 -6.63 10.50
N GLN A 371 -9.72 -7.70 10.44
CA GLN A 371 -10.02 -8.54 11.62
C GLN A 371 -8.78 -9.23 12.18
N MET A 372 -7.89 -9.70 11.30
CA MET A 372 -6.61 -10.27 11.74
C MET A 372 -5.74 -9.21 12.45
N ALA A 373 -5.82 -7.94 12.03
CA ALA A 373 -5.14 -6.83 12.70
C ALA A 373 -5.76 -6.52 14.06
N ASP A 374 -7.09 -6.54 14.18
CA ASP A 374 -7.81 -6.28 15.42
C ASP A 374 -7.59 -7.39 16.47
N GLU A 375 -7.45 -8.64 16.04
CA GLU A 375 -7.10 -9.74 16.93
C GLU A 375 -5.68 -9.65 17.53
N ASP A 376 -4.75 -8.93 16.88
CA ASP A 376 -3.34 -8.70 17.27
C ASP A 376 -2.60 -9.98 17.73
N ARG A 377 -2.89 -11.11 17.10
CA ARG A 377 -2.32 -12.42 17.41
C ARG A 377 -1.36 -12.94 16.36
N ASN A 378 -1.55 -12.50 15.10
CA ASN A 378 -0.85 -13.02 13.94
C ASN A 378 0.14 -11.97 13.39
N ASP A 379 1.26 -12.45 12.84
CA ASP A 379 2.08 -11.60 11.97
C ASP A 379 1.30 -11.31 10.69
N ILE A 380 0.83 -10.09 10.51
CA ILE A 380 -0.01 -9.67 9.37
C ILE A 380 0.73 -8.82 8.36
N ARG A 381 2.06 -8.69 8.47
CA ARG A 381 2.83 -7.80 7.57
C ARG A 381 2.74 -8.19 6.11
N ILE A 382 2.73 -9.49 5.82
CA ILE A 382 2.56 -10.00 4.45
C ILE A 382 1.10 -9.81 4.00
N GLU A 383 0.13 -10.10 4.84
CA GLU A 383 -1.29 -9.93 4.55
C GLU A 383 -1.61 -8.46 4.22
N ALA A 384 -1.10 -7.52 5.02
CA ALA A 384 -1.26 -6.09 4.76
C ALA A 384 -0.61 -5.67 3.42
N ALA A 385 0.60 -6.17 3.13
CA ALA A 385 1.28 -5.89 1.88
C ALA A 385 0.58 -6.52 0.66
N LEU A 386 0.06 -7.75 0.80
CA LEU A 386 -0.74 -8.43 -0.23
C LEU A 386 -2.06 -7.70 -0.46
N ALA A 387 -2.76 -7.30 0.60
CA ALA A 387 -4.00 -6.55 0.51
C ALA A 387 -3.78 -5.23 -0.24
N LYS A 388 -2.70 -4.49 0.08
CA LYS A 388 -2.33 -3.25 -0.61
C LYS A 388 -2.02 -3.49 -2.09
N LEU A 389 -1.15 -4.45 -2.39
CA LEU A 389 -0.77 -4.78 -3.77
C LEU A 389 -2.00 -5.19 -4.59
N TYR A 390 -2.72 -6.19 -4.11
CA TYR A 390 -3.89 -6.74 -4.78
C TYR A 390 -5.01 -5.69 -4.92
N GLY A 391 -5.30 -4.96 -3.84
CA GLY A 391 -6.32 -3.91 -3.81
C GLY A 391 -6.04 -2.82 -4.83
N SER A 392 -4.81 -2.31 -4.88
CA SER A 392 -4.44 -1.23 -5.80
C SER A 392 -4.44 -1.66 -7.27
N GLU A 393 -3.94 -2.87 -7.59
CA GLU A 393 -3.92 -3.39 -8.96
C GLU A 393 -5.33 -3.68 -9.47
N MET A 394 -6.15 -4.36 -8.67
CA MET A 394 -7.50 -4.74 -9.09
C MET A 394 -8.47 -3.55 -9.04
N GLY A 395 -8.35 -2.64 -8.06
CA GLY A 395 -9.17 -1.43 -8.00
C GLY A 395 -8.94 -0.53 -9.21
N TRP A 396 -7.69 -0.37 -9.66
CA TRP A 396 -7.40 0.37 -10.89
C TRP A 396 -8.00 -0.31 -12.13
N ARG A 397 -7.89 -1.64 -12.24
CA ARG A 397 -8.51 -2.39 -13.36
C ARG A 397 -10.04 -2.29 -13.37
N ILE A 398 -10.69 -2.31 -12.20
CA ILE A 398 -12.14 -2.08 -12.08
C ILE A 398 -12.53 -0.70 -12.63
N ALA A 399 -11.78 0.35 -12.25
CA ALA A 399 -12.03 1.70 -12.72
C ALA A 399 -11.85 1.83 -14.24
N ASP A 400 -10.80 1.22 -14.81
CA ASP A 400 -10.55 1.17 -16.25
C ASP A 400 -11.67 0.46 -17.01
N GLU A 401 -12.14 -0.69 -16.51
CA GLU A 401 -13.27 -1.41 -17.10
C GLU A 401 -14.59 -0.63 -17.03
N LEU A 402 -14.80 0.17 -15.98
CA LEU A 402 -15.96 1.06 -15.90
C LEU A 402 -15.91 2.15 -16.99
N VAL A 403 -14.75 2.79 -17.18
CA VAL A 403 -14.56 3.78 -18.26
C VAL A 403 -14.86 3.12 -19.61
N GLN A 404 -14.34 1.91 -19.84
CA GLN A 404 -14.54 1.16 -21.09
C GLN A 404 -16.02 0.81 -21.31
N ILE A 405 -16.75 0.35 -20.29
CA ILE A 405 -18.20 0.04 -20.37
C ILE A 405 -19.01 1.29 -20.71
N ARG A 406 -18.65 2.44 -20.16
CA ARG A 406 -19.33 3.71 -20.42
C ARG A 406 -18.99 4.33 -21.77
N GLY A 407 -17.93 3.90 -22.42
CA GLY A 407 -17.46 4.42 -23.71
C GLY A 407 -17.13 5.92 -23.64
N GLY A 408 -17.57 6.72 -24.62
CA GLY A 408 -17.30 8.17 -24.64
C GLY A 408 -17.73 8.89 -23.34
N ARG A 409 -18.83 8.45 -22.72
CA ARG A 409 -19.28 8.99 -21.42
C ARG A 409 -18.41 8.57 -20.23
N GLY A 410 -17.58 7.57 -20.39
CA GLY A 410 -16.57 7.18 -19.41
C GLY A 410 -15.31 8.04 -19.48
N PHE A 411 -15.04 8.60 -20.66
CA PHE A 411 -13.88 9.46 -20.94
C PHE A 411 -14.17 10.95 -20.70
N GLU A 412 -15.45 11.32 -20.72
CA GLU A 412 -15.92 12.69 -20.52
C GLU A 412 -16.05 13.03 -19.03
N THR A 413 -15.72 14.29 -18.67
CA THR A 413 -15.84 14.77 -17.28
C THR A 413 -17.29 14.82 -16.81
N ALA A 414 -17.50 14.66 -15.51
CA ALA A 414 -18.82 14.75 -14.90
C ALA A 414 -19.47 16.12 -15.14
N GLU A 415 -18.71 17.21 -15.09
CA GLU A 415 -19.18 18.57 -15.35
C GLU A 415 -19.69 18.73 -16.79
N SER A 416 -18.97 18.20 -17.78
CA SER A 416 -19.40 18.23 -19.18
C SER A 416 -20.68 17.42 -19.42
N LEU A 417 -20.82 16.26 -18.76
CA LEU A 417 -22.06 15.48 -18.79
C LEU A 417 -23.25 16.27 -18.20
N ALA A 418 -23.05 16.91 -17.04
CA ALA A 418 -24.06 17.73 -16.38
C ALA A 418 -24.50 18.91 -17.24
N ALA A 419 -23.58 19.58 -17.94
CA ALA A 419 -23.84 20.75 -18.77
C ALA A 419 -24.83 20.48 -19.91
N ARG A 420 -25.01 19.23 -20.35
CA ARG A 420 -26.02 18.83 -21.32
C ARG A 420 -27.20 18.04 -20.74
N GLY A 421 -27.36 18.05 -19.42
CA GLY A 421 -28.49 17.42 -18.72
C GLY A 421 -28.36 15.90 -18.49
N GLU A 422 -27.18 15.33 -18.65
CA GLU A 422 -26.93 13.93 -18.32
C GLU A 422 -26.46 13.77 -16.85
N ARG A 423 -26.64 12.58 -16.29
CA ARG A 423 -26.13 12.25 -14.96
C ARG A 423 -24.61 12.42 -14.91
N ALA A 424 -24.12 13.26 -14.02
CA ALA A 424 -22.72 13.62 -13.82
C ALA A 424 -21.92 12.47 -13.16
N VAL A 425 -21.61 11.40 -13.90
CA VAL A 425 -20.88 10.25 -13.37
C VAL A 425 -19.38 10.45 -13.60
N PRO A 426 -18.55 10.62 -12.55
CA PRO A 426 -17.13 10.95 -12.64
C PRO A 426 -16.26 9.70 -12.90
N ALA A 427 -16.54 8.92 -13.97
CA ALA A 427 -15.83 7.67 -14.22
C ALA A 427 -14.35 7.90 -14.57
N GLU A 428 -14.05 8.94 -15.38
CA GLU A 428 -12.67 9.30 -15.73
C GLU A 428 -11.88 9.81 -14.52
N GLN A 429 -12.53 10.58 -13.63
CA GLN A 429 -11.91 11.05 -12.39
C GLN A 429 -11.53 9.88 -11.48
N VAL A 430 -12.45 8.92 -11.30
CA VAL A 430 -12.18 7.72 -10.48
C VAL A 430 -10.98 6.94 -11.02
N LEU A 431 -10.82 6.83 -12.34
CA LEU A 431 -9.64 6.21 -12.94
C LEU A 431 -8.35 6.97 -12.59
N ARG A 432 -8.38 8.32 -12.68
CA ARG A 432 -7.24 9.17 -12.29
C ARG A 432 -6.90 9.03 -10.80
N ASP A 433 -7.92 9.08 -9.95
CA ASP A 433 -7.76 8.95 -8.49
C ASP A 433 -7.20 7.58 -8.08
N MET A 434 -7.61 6.52 -8.76
CA MET A 434 -7.13 5.17 -8.46
C MET A 434 -5.67 4.93 -8.85
N ARG A 435 -5.12 5.71 -9.80
CA ARG A 435 -3.77 5.49 -10.33
C ARG A 435 -2.67 5.59 -9.28
N ILE A 436 -2.79 6.51 -8.33
CA ILE A 436 -1.78 6.77 -7.30
C ILE A 436 -1.58 5.58 -6.36
N ASN A 437 -2.63 4.78 -6.12
CA ASN A 437 -2.58 3.65 -5.18
C ASN A 437 -1.52 2.59 -5.57
N ARG A 438 -1.11 2.54 -6.84
CA ARG A 438 -0.03 1.69 -7.35
C ARG A 438 1.36 2.28 -7.18
N ILE A 439 1.48 3.55 -6.74
CA ILE A 439 2.72 4.33 -6.67
C ILE A 439 3.12 4.61 -5.23
N PHE A 440 2.26 5.23 -4.44
CA PHE A 440 2.61 5.69 -3.10
C PHE A 440 2.55 4.56 -2.04
N GLU A 441 3.11 4.79 -0.87
CA GLU A 441 3.23 3.82 0.25
C GLU A 441 3.86 2.47 -0.19
N GLY A 442 4.82 2.55 -1.10
CA GLY A 442 5.45 1.42 -1.76
C GLY A 442 4.79 1.11 -3.09
N SER A 443 5.51 1.38 -4.20
CA SER A 443 5.02 1.04 -5.53
C SER A 443 4.78 -0.47 -5.66
N SER A 444 4.00 -0.87 -6.69
CA SER A 444 3.74 -2.30 -6.97
C SER A 444 5.04 -3.11 -7.03
N GLU A 445 6.10 -2.56 -7.64
CA GLU A 445 7.41 -3.19 -7.75
C GLU A 445 8.07 -3.37 -6.38
N ILE A 446 8.00 -2.35 -5.52
CA ILE A 446 8.54 -2.41 -4.15
C ILE A 446 7.73 -3.38 -3.28
N MET A 447 6.40 -3.44 -3.45
CA MET A 447 5.56 -4.43 -2.76
C MET A 447 5.93 -5.86 -3.18
N HIS A 448 6.16 -6.11 -4.46
CA HIS A 448 6.63 -7.41 -4.93
C HIS A 448 7.95 -7.82 -4.25
N LEU A 449 8.94 -6.92 -4.18
CA LEU A 449 10.23 -7.21 -3.54
C LEU A 449 10.09 -7.44 -2.03
N LEU A 450 9.30 -6.63 -1.35
CA LEU A 450 9.05 -6.76 0.09
C LEU A 450 8.37 -8.10 0.41
N ILE A 451 7.28 -8.43 -0.29
CA ILE A 451 6.53 -9.67 -0.07
C ILE A 451 7.40 -10.88 -0.42
N ALA A 452 8.14 -10.83 -1.54
CA ALA A 452 9.05 -11.91 -1.92
C ALA A 452 10.12 -12.16 -0.85
N ARG A 453 10.69 -11.08 -0.28
CA ARG A 453 11.68 -11.18 0.80
C ARG A 453 11.09 -11.82 2.05
N GLU A 454 9.87 -11.44 2.45
CA GLU A 454 9.16 -12.04 3.58
C GLU A 454 8.79 -13.52 3.30
N ALA A 455 8.36 -13.82 2.07
CA ALA A 455 7.99 -15.18 1.67
C ALA A 455 9.14 -16.18 1.76
N VAL A 456 10.39 -15.75 1.51
CA VAL A 456 11.59 -16.61 1.60
C VAL A 456 12.28 -16.54 2.95
N ASP A 457 11.80 -15.74 3.90
CA ASP A 457 12.44 -15.50 5.20
C ASP A 457 12.74 -16.79 5.99
N ALA A 458 11.82 -17.76 6.00
CA ALA A 458 12.03 -19.04 6.66
C ALA A 458 13.21 -19.84 6.07
N HIS A 459 13.41 -19.76 4.75
CA HIS A 459 14.54 -20.39 4.07
C HIS A 459 15.85 -19.66 4.38
N LEU A 460 15.81 -18.33 4.40
CA LEU A 460 16.99 -17.51 4.73
C LEU A 460 17.44 -17.69 6.18
N LYS A 461 16.51 -17.85 7.13
CA LYS A 461 16.84 -18.15 8.54
C LYS A 461 17.61 -19.46 8.71
N VAL A 462 17.32 -20.47 7.90
CA VAL A 462 18.00 -21.79 8.01
C VAL A 462 19.21 -21.93 7.10
N ALA A 463 19.20 -21.33 5.92
CA ALA A 463 20.20 -21.52 4.87
C ALA A 463 20.96 -20.23 4.48
N GLY A 464 20.63 -19.06 5.02
CA GLY A 464 21.22 -17.77 4.63
C GLY A 464 22.75 -17.73 4.76
N ASP A 465 23.29 -18.24 5.88
CA ASP A 465 24.73 -18.31 6.09
C ASP A 465 25.48 -19.16 5.03
N LEU A 466 24.80 -20.07 4.31
CA LEU A 466 25.43 -20.87 3.23
C LEU A 466 25.75 -20.01 2.00
N ILE A 467 24.94 -19.00 1.72
CA ILE A 467 25.11 -18.11 0.58
C ILE A 467 25.80 -16.79 0.96
N GLU A 468 26.03 -16.54 2.26
CA GLU A 468 26.73 -15.36 2.75
C GLU A 468 28.24 -15.50 2.50
N PRO A 469 28.84 -14.63 1.63
CA PRO A 469 30.28 -14.75 1.30
C PRO A 469 31.22 -14.62 2.51
N GLU A 470 30.84 -13.77 3.48
CA GLU A 470 31.67 -13.45 4.67
C GLU A 470 31.51 -14.46 5.83
N ALA A 471 30.57 -15.42 5.70
CA ALA A 471 30.36 -16.42 6.73
C ALA A 471 31.55 -17.40 6.79
N ASP A 472 32.09 -17.63 7.99
CA ASP A 472 33.14 -18.60 8.23
C ASP A 472 32.67 -20.07 8.06
N LEU A 473 33.61 -21.00 7.95
CA LEU A 473 33.29 -22.41 7.73
C LEU A 473 32.47 -23.03 8.87
N ARG A 474 32.60 -22.55 10.12
CA ARG A 474 31.81 -23.04 11.25
C ARG A 474 30.35 -22.55 11.17
N ARG A 475 30.15 -21.31 10.77
CA ARG A 475 28.80 -20.76 10.50
C ARG A 475 28.13 -21.50 9.34
N LYS A 476 28.85 -21.72 8.23
CA LYS A 476 28.38 -22.50 7.08
C LYS A 476 28.05 -23.94 7.45
N GLY A 477 28.88 -24.61 8.24
CA GLY A 477 28.61 -25.97 8.72
C GLY A 477 27.36 -26.06 9.59
N ARG A 478 27.15 -25.11 10.52
CA ARG A 478 25.94 -25.04 11.34
C ARG A 478 24.69 -24.75 10.50
N ALA A 479 24.79 -23.87 9.51
CA ALA A 479 23.68 -23.57 8.60
C ALA A 479 23.35 -24.78 7.72
N ALA A 480 24.35 -25.55 7.24
CA ALA A 480 24.12 -26.77 6.48
C ALA A 480 23.35 -27.82 7.30
N ALA A 481 23.72 -28.00 8.58
CA ALA A 481 23.00 -28.91 9.48
C ALA A 481 21.55 -28.45 9.73
N ARG A 482 21.33 -27.18 10.03
CA ARG A 482 19.98 -26.61 10.20
C ARG A 482 19.13 -26.77 8.95
N ALA A 483 19.69 -26.42 7.78
CA ALA A 483 19.03 -26.54 6.49
C ALA A 483 18.69 -28.02 6.17
N GLY A 484 19.63 -28.96 6.44
CA GLY A 484 19.39 -30.38 6.27
C GLY A 484 18.20 -30.89 7.08
N VAL A 485 18.11 -30.56 8.36
CA VAL A 485 17.01 -30.93 9.25
C VAL A 485 15.68 -30.29 8.75
N PHE A 486 15.71 -29.00 8.45
CA PHE A 486 14.51 -28.30 7.98
C PHE A 486 13.97 -28.88 6.68
N TYR A 487 14.83 -29.04 5.65
CA TYR A 487 14.38 -29.52 4.34
C TYR A 487 14.02 -31.01 4.34
N ALA A 488 14.69 -31.84 5.15
CA ALA A 488 14.30 -33.24 5.31
C ALA A 488 12.88 -33.40 5.87
N GLY A 489 12.46 -32.50 6.77
CA GLY A 489 11.10 -32.48 7.32
C GLY A 489 10.07 -31.76 6.48
N TRP A 490 10.49 -30.78 5.65
CA TRP A 490 9.60 -29.90 4.89
C TRP A 490 9.30 -30.42 3.47
N LEU A 491 10.31 -30.87 2.70
CA LEU A 491 10.14 -31.31 1.32
C LEU A 491 9.14 -32.45 1.14
N PRO A 492 9.15 -33.54 1.98
CA PRO A 492 8.18 -34.61 1.84
C PRO A 492 6.74 -34.15 2.02
N LYS A 493 6.50 -33.14 2.88
CA LYS A 493 5.16 -32.56 3.12
C LYS A 493 4.61 -31.81 1.93
N LEU A 494 5.45 -31.41 0.97
CA LEU A 494 5.00 -30.76 -0.28
C LEU A 494 4.53 -31.77 -1.32
N ALA A 495 4.78 -33.08 -1.15
CA ALA A 495 4.39 -34.11 -2.12
C ALA A 495 2.87 -34.37 -2.08
N ALA A 496 2.29 -34.45 -0.89
CA ALA A 496 0.86 -34.75 -0.71
C ALA A 496 0.27 -34.03 0.51
N GLY A 497 -1.05 -33.87 0.53
CA GLY A 497 -1.80 -33.29 1.65
C GLY A 497 -3.31 -33.44 1.44
N PRO A 498 -4.14 -32.93 2.38
CA PRO A 498 -5.60 -33.06 2.35
C PRO A 498 -6.23 -32.65 1.02
N GLY A 499 -5.73 -31.60 0.36
CA GLY A 499 -6.25 -31.11 -0.92
C GLY A 499 -6.10 -32.09 -2.11
N GLN A 500 -5.41 -33.23 -1.93
CA GLN A 500 -5.39 -34.31 -2.90
C GLN A 500 -6.65 -35.18 -2.82
N LEU A 501 -7.34 -35.17 -1.69
CA LEU A 501 -8.54 -35.97 -1.49
C LEU A 501 -9.79 -35.23 -1.99
N PRO A 502 -10.64 -35.83 -2.81
CA PRO A 502 -11.85 -35.19 -3.33
C PRO A 502 -12.84 -34.78 -2.23
N THR A 503 -12.77 -35.43 -1.06
CA THR A 503 -13.68 -35.22 0.08
C THR A 503 -13.21 -34.18 1.07
N SER A 504 -12.03 -33.56 0.89
CA SER A 504 -11.52 -32.52 1.78
C SER A 504 -12.29 -31.22 1.60
N TYR A 505 -12.41 -30.47 2.72
CA TYR A 505 -13.03 -29.13 2.77
C TYR A 505 -14.53 -29.15 2.43
N ARG A 506 -15.26 -30.19 2.87
CA ARG A 506 -16.70 -30.34 2.62
C ARG A 506 -17.55 -29.22 3.20
N GLU A 507 -17.08 -28.54 4.25
CA GLU A 507 -17.71 -27.37 4.81
C GLU A 507 -17.95 -26.25 3.79
N PHE A 508 -17.15 -26.20 2.73
CA PHE A 508 -17.30 -25.26 1.61
C PHE A 508 -18.16 -25.78 0.44
N HIS A 509 -18.85 -26.90 0.66
CA HIS A 509 -19.85 -27.43 -0.25
C HIS A 509 -21.10 -27.84 0.53
N PRO A 510 -21.83 -26.85 1.09
CA PRO A 510 -23.05 -27.13 1.83
C PRO A 510 -24.20 -27.58 0.91
N ASP A 511 -25.15 -28.32 1.48
CA ASP A 511 -26.39 -28.69 0.80
C ASP A 511 -27.28 -27.47 0.53
N GLY A 512 -28.32 -27.61 -0.31
CA GLY A 512 -29.31 -26.55 -0.53
C GLY A 512 -29.06 -25.68 -1.75
N GLY A 513 -28.33 -26.18 -2.75
CA GLY A 513 -28.14 -25.51 -4.05
C GLY A 513 -27.03 -24.45 -4.06
N TYR A 514 -26.14 -24.47 -3.08
CA TYR A 514 -24.93 -23.64 -3.09
C TYR A 514 -23.89 -24.16 -4.09
N GLN A 515 -23.02 -23.25 -4.58
CA GLN A 515 -21.89 -23.65 -5.44
C GLN A 515 -20.84 -24.43 -4.61
N ASP A 516 -20.07 -25.31 -5.28
CA ASP A 516 -19.00 -26.08 -4.64
C ASP A 516 -17.69 -25.30 -4.57
N LEU A 517 -17.42 -24.64 -3.46
CA LEU A 517 -16.16 -23.94 -3.23
C LEU A 517 -15.04 -24.85 -2.70
N SER A 518 -15.34 -26.08 -2.28
CA SER A 518 -14.33 -27.02 -1.76
C SER A 518 -13.25 -27.35 -2.80
N GLY A 519 -13.63 -27.40 -4.08
CA GLY A 519 -12.72 -27.56 -5.21
C GLY A 519 -11.73 -26.43 -5.37
N HIS A 520 -12.12 -25.20 -5.01
CA HIS A 520 -11.24 -24.03 -5.03
C HIS A 520 -10.28 -24.03 -3.85
N ILE A 521 -10.73 -24.38 -2.65
CA ILE A 521 -9.85 -24.53 -1.48
C ILE A 521 -8.79 -25.62 -1.72
N ARG A 522 -9.19 -26.78 -2.31
CA ARG A 522 -8.23 -27.81 -2.74
C ARG A 522 -7.23 -27.29 -3.76
N PHE A 523 -7.67 -26.47 -4.71
CA PHE A 523 -6.77 -25.83 -5.69
C PHE A 523 -5.76 -24.90 -5.01
N VAL A 524 -6.20 -24.06 -4.08
CA VAL A 524 -5.33 -23.16 -3.30
C VAL A 524 -4.24 -23.96 -2.59
N GLU A 525 -4.62 -25.02 -1.86
CA GLU A 525 -3.65 -25.84 -1.12
C GLU A 525 -2.62 -26.51 -2.06
N ARG A 526 -3.06 -27.11 -3.18
CA ARG A 526 -2.15 -27.71 -4.16
C ARG A 526 -1.23 -26.68 -4.81
N SER A 527 -1.78 -25.51 -5.15
CA SER A 527 -1.02 -24.42 -5.77
C SER A 527 -0.02 -23.79 -4.79
N ALA A 528 -0.35 -23.68 -3.51
CA ALA A 528 0.61 -23.24 -2.48
C ALA A 528 1.82 -24.19 -2.40
N ARG A 529 1.61 -25.50 -2.43
CA ARG A 529 2.71 -26.48 -2.48
C ARG A 529 3.52 -26.40 -3.78
N LYS A 530 2.87 -26.18 -4.92
CA LYS A 530 3.55 -25.96 -6.21
C LYS A 530 4.39 -24.69 -6.17
N LEU A 531 3.86 -23.60 -5.58
CA LEU A 531 4.56 -22.32 -5.40
C LEU A 531 5.82 -22.52 -4.53
N ALA A 532 5.68 -23.18 -3.38
CA ALA A 532 6.78 -23.47 -2.48
C ALA A 532 7.90 -24.28 -3.16
N ARG A 533 7.55 -25.32 -3.93
CA ARG A 533 8.54 -26.10 -4.71
C ARG A 533 9.22 -25.25 -5.78
N SER A 534 8.47 -24.41 -6.50
CA SER A 534 9.03 -23.54 -7.54
C SER A 534 9.99 -22.51 -6.94
N THR A 535 9.65 -21.94 -5.79
CA THR A 535 10.52 -21.01 -5.04
C THR A 535 11.80 -21.70 -4.55
N PHE A 536 11.68 -22.88 -3.96
CA PHE A 536 12.84 -23.67 -3.52
C PHE A 536 13.76 -24.04 -4.68
N TYR A 537 13.22 -24.47 -5.81
CA TYR A 537 14.00 -24.76 -7.01
C TYR A 537 14.75 -23.52 -7.52
N ALA A 538 14.07 -22.38 -7.55
CA ALA A 538 14.69 -21.10 -7.95
C ALA A 538 15.81 -20.67 -7.01
N MET A 539 15.61 -20.79 -5.69
CA MET A 539 16.64 -20.53 -4.68
C MET A 539 17.87 -21.44 -4.87
N SER A 540 17.64 -22.73 -5.10
CA SER A 540 18.71 -23.69 -5.34
C SER A 540 19.47 -23.39 -6.63
N ARG A 541 18.78 -22.98 -7.69
CA ARG A 541 19.36 -22.67 -9.00
C ARG A 541 20.14 -21.36 -9.02
N TRP A 542 19.60 -20.30 -8.42
CA TRP A 542 20.15 -18.94 -8.52
C TRP A 542 20.91 -18.49 -7.28
N GLN A 543 20.68 -19.14 -6.15
CA GLN A 543 21.33 -18.83 -4.87
C GLN A 543 21.26 -17.31 -4.56
N GLY A 544 22.38 -16.68 -4.18
CA GLY A 544 22.44 -15.25 -3.90
C GLY A 544 22.04 -14.33 -5.08
N ARG A 545 21.99 -14.84 -6.33
CA ARG A 545 21.52 -14.08 -7.49
C ARG A 545 19.99 -14.05 -7.64
N MET A 546 19.25 -14.80 -6.82
CA MET A 546 17.77 -14.84 -6.90
C MET A 546 17.15 -13.46 -6.71
N GLU A 547 17.72 -12.62 -5.86
CA GLU A 547 17.24 -11.26 -5.59
C GLU A 547 17.26 -10.34 -6.83
N THR A 548 18.15 -10.62 -7.79
CA THR A 548 18.21 -9.88 -9.06
C THR A 548 17.19 -10.37 -10.10
N LYS A 549 16.48 -11.48 -9.81
CA LYS A 549 15.45 -12.07 -10.68
C LYS A 549 14.06 -11.49 -10.34
N GLN A 550 13.93 -10.17 -10.38
CA GLN A 550 12.74 -9.45 -9.93
C GLN A 550 11.45 -9.85 -10.68
N GLY A 551 11.55 -10.19 -11.98
CA GLY A 551 10.40 -10.70 -12.75
C GLY A 551 9.88 -12.04 -12.22
N PHE A 552 10.78 -12.96 -11.83
CA PHE A 552 10.40 -14.21 -11.17
C PHE A 552 9.79 -13.93 -9.79
N LEU A 553 10.43 -13.06 -8.99
CA LEU A 553 9.94 -12.68 -7.66
C LEU A 553 8.55 -12.04 -7.72
N GLY A 554 8.30 -11.17 -8.69
CA GLY A 554 6.98 -10.58 -8.90
C GLY A 554 5.92 -11.66 -9.17
N ARG A 555 6.20 -12.59 -10.08
CA ARG A 555 5.24 -13.66 -10.41
C ARG A 555 4.93 -14.61 -9.25
N ILE A 556 5.90 -14.96 -8.39
CA ILE A 556 5.60 -15.77 -7.19
C ILE A 556 4.73 -15.01 -6.20
N VAL A 557 4.91 -13.69 -6.10
CA VAL A 557 4.07 -12.83 -5.25
C VAL A 557 2.66 -12.72 -5.82
N ASP A 558 2.50 -12.51 -7.12
CA ASP A 558 1.18 -12.46 -7.76
C ASP A 558 0.41 -13.77 -7.59
N ILE A 559 1.08 -14.93 -7.72
CA ILE A 559 0.47 -16.23 -7.41
C ILE A 559 0.02 -16.25 -5.94
N GLY A 560 0.87 -15.84 -5.01
CA GLY A 560 0.52 -15.79 -3.59
C GLY A 560 -0.65 -14.87 -3.29
N ALA A 561 -0.73 -13.70 -3.96
CA ALA A 561 -1.82 -12.74 -3.84
C ALA A 561 -3.16 -13.30 -4.32
N GLU A 562 -3.18 -13.98 -5.47
CA GLU A 562 -4.37 -14.65 -5.98
C GLU A 562 -4.83 -15.79 -5.05
N LEU A 563 -3.91 -16.60 -4.54
CA LEU A 563 -4.24 -17.68 -3.60
C LEU A 563 -4.77 -17.13 -2.26
N PHE A 564 -4.21 -16.03 -1.77
CA PHE A 564 -4.71 -15.33 -0.58
C PHE A 564 -6.13 -14.79 -0.81
N ALA A 565 -6.36 -14.10 -1.93
CA ALA A 565 -7.67 -13.57 -2.29
C ALA A 565 -8.72 -14.68 -2.45
N MET A 566 -8.38 -15.81 -3.13
CA MET A 566 -9.27 -16.98 -3.23
C MET A 566 -9.66 -17.53 -1.85
N SER A 567 -8.69 -17.62 -0.93
CA SER A 567 -8.94 -18.09 0.44
C SER A 567 -9.88 -17.14 1.19
N ALA A 568 -9.62 -15.84 1.13
CA ALA A 568 -10.46 -14.82 1.77
C ALA A 568 -11.90 -14.83 1.23
N VAL A 569 -12.05 -14.96 -0.09
CA VAL A 569 -13.36 -15.01 -0.77
C VAL A 569 -14.19 -16.23 -0.34
N CYS A 570 -13.58 -17.42 -0.33
CA CYS A 570 -14.28 -18.63 0.11
C CYS A 570 -14.68 -18.55 1.59
N VAL A 571 -13.78 -18.10 2.46
CA VAL A 571 -14.05 -17.96 3.90
C VAL A 571 -15.13 -16.91 4.17
N ARG A 572 -15.12 -15.80 3.43
CA ARG A 572 -16.16 -14.77 3.51
C ARG A 572 -17.52 -15.30 3.04
N ALA A 573 -17.58 -16.03 1.93
CA ALA A 573 -18.83 -16.60 1.43
C ALA A 573 -19.43 -17.57 2.45
N GLU A 574 -18.61 -18.42 3.08
CA GLU A 574 -19.04 -19.32 4.14
C GLU A 574 -19.51 -18.57 5.39
N MET A 575 -18.82 -17.51 5.78
CA MET A 575 -19.25 -16.63 6.88
C MET A 575 -20.63 -16.03 6.59
N LEU A 576 -20.85 -15.48 5.40
CA LEU A 576 -22.14 -14.89 5.01
C LEU A 576 -23.27 -15.93 4.98
N ARG A 577 -22.99 -17.18 4.61
CA ARG A 577 -23.95 -18.28 4.66
C ARG A 577 -24.34 -18.64 6.09
N THR A 578 -23.35 -18.79 6.96
CA THR A 578 -23.57 -19.21 8.36
C THR A 578 -24.22 -18.13 9.20
N THR A 579 -23.91 -16.86 8.99
CA THR A 579 -24.56 -15.74 9.66
C THR A 579 -26.00 -15.52 9.14
N ALA A 580 -26.29 -15.80 7.86
CA ALA A 580 -27.62 -15.75 7.29
C ALA A 580 -28.58 -16.77 7.97
N GLY A 581 -28.08 -17.92 8.43
CA GLY A 581 -28.86 -18.91 9.17
C GLY A 581 -29.37 -18.45 10.54
N ALA A 582 -28.82 -17.36 11.09
CA ALA A 582 -29.21 -16.79 12.39
C ALA A 582 -30.27 -15.67 12.31
N GLY A 583 -31.03 -15.57 11.18
CA GLY A 583 -32.12 -14.59 11.01
C GLY A 583 -31.87 -13.55 9.91
N GLN A 584 -30.82 -13.69 9.12
CA GLN A 584 -30.52 -12.84 7.95
C GLN A 584 -30.87 -13.57 6.64
N ASP A 585 -30.93 -12.81 5.55
CA ASP A 585 -31.38 -13.21 4.21
C ASP A 585 -30.57 -14.40 3.61
N PRO A 586 -31.17 -15.61 3.44
CA PRO A 586 -30.50 -16.76 2.83
C PRO A 586 -30.07 -16.51 1.37
N GLU A 587 -30.73 -15.60 0.67
CA GLU A 587 -30.40 -15.24 -0.72
C GLU A 587 -29.02 -14.58 -0.78
N ARG A 588 -28.68 -13.75 0.20
CA ARG A 588 -27.35 -13.14 0.30
C ARG A 588 -26.25 -14.19 0.44
N GLY A 589 -26.49 -15.25 1.19
CA GLY A 589 -25.54 -16.37 1.31
C GLY A 589 -25.31 -17.09 -0.03
N ARG A 590 -26.38 -17.35 -0.81
CA ARG A 590 -26.28 -17.95 -2.14
C ARG A 590 -25.54 -17.04 -3.13
N ALA A 591 -25.92 -15.76 -3.18
CA ALA A 591 -25.25 -14.78 -4.04
C ALA A 591 -23.76 -14.65 -3.73
N ALA A 592 -23.36 -14.72 -2.45
CA ALA A 592 -21.96 -14.72 -2.04
C ALA A 592 -21.20 -15.95 -2.58
N TYR A 593 -21.82 -17.14 -2.56
CA TYR A 593 -21.24 -18.35 -3.13
C TYR A 593 -21.11 -18.27 -4.67
N GLU A 594 -22.06 -17.68 -5.36
CA GLU A 594 -22.01 -17.46 -6.82
C GLU A 594 -20.87 -16.52 -7.20
N LEU A 595 -20.72 -15.40 -6.49
CA LEU A 595 -19.61 -14.46 -6.70
C LEU A 595 -18.26 -15.10 -6.38
N ALA A 596 -18.18 -15.90 -5.31
CA ALA A 596 -16.98 -16.62 -4.93
C ALA A 596 -16.57 -17.66 -5.99
N GLU A 597 -17.53 -18.41 -6.51
CA GLU A 597 -17.32 -19.37 -7.59
C GLU A 597 -16.75 -18.69 -8.84
N LEU A 598 -17.39 -17.60 -9.29
CA LEU A 598 -16.94 -16.84 -10.45
C LEU A 598 -15.54 -16.28 -10.24
N PHE A 599 -15.30 -15.62 -9.11
CA PHE A 599 -14.00 -15.06 -8.77
C PHE A 599 -12.91 -16.13 -8.79
N CYS A 600 -13.16 -17.26 -8.12
CA CYS A 600 -12.18 -18.34 -8.02
C CYS A 600 -11.88 -18.99 -9.39
N ARG A 601 -12.86 -19.12 -10.27
CA ARG A 601 -12.61 -19.57 -11.65
C ARG A 601 -11.70 -18.61 -12.41
N GLN A 602 -11.98 -17.32 -12.34
CA GLN A 602 -11.14 -16.29 -12.97
C GLN A 602 -9.73 -16.28 -12.38
N ALA A 603 -9.61 -16.36 -11.05
CA ALA A 603 -8.33 -16.40 -10.35
C ALA A 603 -7.48 -17.62 -10.71
N ARG A 604 -8.12 -18.81 -10.87
CA ARG A 604 -7.41 -20.04 -11.28
C ARG A 604 -6.76 -19.89 -12.64
N ILE A 605 -7.44 -19.27 -13.61
CA ILE A 605 -6.87 -18.97 -14.93
C ILE A 605 -5.61 -18.12 -14.78
N ARG A 606 -5.69 -17.01 -14.02
CA ARG A 606 -4.54 -16.13 -13.78
C ARG A 606 -3.38 -16.85 -13.07
N VAL A 607 -3.67 -17.69 -12.09
CA VAL A 607 -2.66 -18.51 -11.37
C VAL A 607 -1.96 -19.49 -12.32
N ASP A 608 -2.70 -20.17 -13.19
CA ASP A 608 -2.12 -21.12 -14.14
C ASP A 608 -1.25 -20.41 -15.18
N GLU A 609 -1.66 -19.25 -15.68
CA GLU A 609 -0.85 -18.38 -16.56
C GLU A 609 0.45 -17.94 -15.87
N LEU A 610 0.37 -17.47 -14.62
CA LEU A 610 1.53 -17.04 -13.84
C LEU A 610 2.51 -18.20 -13.62
N PHE A 611 2.03 -19.40 -13.29
CA PHE A 611 2.88 -20.59 -13.19
C PHE A 611 3.56 -20.94 -14.52
N GLY A 612 2.87 -20.83 -15.64
CA GLY A 612 3.45 -21.01 -16.98
C GLY A 612 4.60 -20.02 -17.23
N ARG A 613 4.38 -18.76 -16.86
CA ARG A 613 5.36 -17.67 -17.05
C ARG A 613 6.53 -17.69 -16.06
N LEU A 614 6.54 -18.51 -15.02
CA LEU A 614 7.69 -18.61 -14.12
C LEU A 614 8.97 -19.03 -14.86
N TRP A 615 8.86 -19.93 -15.83
CA TRP A 615 10.00 -20.53 -16.52
C TRP A 615 10.05 -20.21 -18.01
N THR A 616 8.89 -19.86 -18.60
CA THR A 616 8.77 -19.43 -20.00
C THR A 616 8.49 -17.94 -20.04
N ASN A 617 9.55 -17.12 -20.17
CA ASN A 617 9.47 -15.67 -20.12
C ASN A 617 10.63 -15.01 -20.90
N THR A 618 10.62 -13.69 -20.98
CA THR A 618 11.59 -12.88 -21.71
C THR A 618 12.53 -12.08 -20.78
N ASP A 619 12.53 -12.32 -19.47
CA ASP A 619 13.18 -11.46 -18.45
C ASP A 619 14.66 -11.11 -18.76
N ASP A 620 15.45 -12.07 -19.25
CA ASP A 620 16.87 -11.83 -19.56
C ASP A 620 17.02 -11.01 -20.88
N LEU A 621 16.11 -11.23 -21.86
CA LEU A 621 16.06 -10.43 -23.09
C LEU A 621 15.59 -9.01 -22.80
N ASP A 622 14.54 -8.85 -22.00
CA ASP A 622 14.01 -7.54 -21.59
C ASP A 622 15.11 -6.69 -20.93
N ARG A 623 15.88 -7.28 -20.03
CA ARG A 623 17.02 -6.61 -19.38
C ARG A 623 18.10 -6.19 -20.38
N LYS A 624 18.39 -7.05 -21.37
CA LYS A 624 19.36 -6.73 -22.42
C LYS A 624 18.88 -5.57 -23.29
N ILE A 625 17.63 -5.62 -23.74
CA ILE A 625 17.04 -4.59 -24.60
C ILE A 625 16.91 -3.27 -23.84
N ALA A 626 16.44 -3.29 -22.58
CA ALA A 626 16.34 -2.08 -21.74
C ALA A 626 17.69 -1.33 -21.63
N ARG A 627 18.79 -2.05 -21.40
CA ARG A 627 20.14 -1.44 -21.39
C ARG A 627 20.50 -0.79 -22.73
N GLN A 628 20.10 -1.40 -23.84
CA GLN A 628 20.37 -0.86 -25.18
C GLN A 628 19.49 0.37 -25.49
N VAL A 629 18.23 0.39 -25.00
CA VAL A 629 17.34 1.56 -25.08
C VAL A 629 17.96 2.73 -24.33
N VAL A 630 18.32 2.53 -23.05
CA VAL A 630 18.95 3.58 -22.22
C VAL A 630 20.28 4.03 -22.82
N GLY A 631 21.05 3.13 -23.45
CA GLY A 631 22.28 3.46 -24.16
C GLY A 631 22.09 4.10 -25.54
N GLY A 632 20.88 4.47 -25.92
CA GLY A 632 20.58 5.22 -27.15
C GLY A 632 20.57 4.39 -28.45
N ARG A 633 20.70 3.05 -28.39
CA ARG A 633 20.76 2.20 -29.59
C ARG A 633 19.53 2.31 -30.50
N TYR A 634 18.38 2.68 -29.95
CA TYR A 634 17.10 2.68 -30.64
C TYR A 634 16.50 4.08 -30.79
N THR A 635 17.30 5.15 -30.65
CA THR A 635 16.86 6.56 -30.83
C THR A 635 16.24 6.84 -32.20
N TRP A 636 16.51 6.00 -33.20
CA TRP A 636 15.83 6.08 -34.51
C TRP A 636 14.30 5.83 -34.40
N LEU A 637 13.82 5.16 -33.37
CA LEU A 637 12.38 5.01 -33.11
C LEU A 637 11.72 6.30 -32.58
N GLU A 638 12.53 7.23 -32.09
CA GLU A 638 12.09 8.51 -31.53
C GLU A 638 12.02 9.61 -32.60
N GLN A 639 12.41 9.31 -33.85
CA GLN A 639 12.39 10.27 -34.95
C GLN A 639 10.93 10.59 -35.35
N GLY A 640 10.68 11.83 -35.74
CA GLY A 640 9.39 12.29 -36.25
C GLY A 640 8.38 12.71 -35.17
N ILE A 641 8.81 12.82 -33.91
CA ILE A 641 8.02 13.39 -32.80
C ILE A 641 8.61 14.74 -32.38
N LEU A 642 7.78 15.52 -31.68
CA LEU A 642 8.21 16.74 -30.98
C LEU A 642 8.05 16.50 -29.49
N ASP A 643 9.02 16.96 -28.70
CA ASP A 643 8.93 16.96 -27.25
C ASP A 643 8.42 18.33 -26.76
N PRO A 644 7.19 18.43 -26.22
CA PRO A 644 6.67 19.68 -25.69
C PRO A 644 7.17 20.00 -24.27
N SER A 645 7.94 19.11 -23.63
CA SER A 645 8.51 19.38 -22.31
C SER A 645 9.65 20.40 -22.42
N GLY A 646 9.75 21.29 -21.43
CA GLY A 646 10.85 22.24 -21.36
C GLY A 646 12.16 21.57 -20.92
N GLU A 647 13.29 22.21 -21.22
CA GLU A 647 14.58 21.82 -20.68
C GLU A 647 14.66 22.11 -19.18
N GLY A 648 15.36 21.27 -18.43
CA GLY A 648 15.57 21.42 -16.99
C GLY A 648 16.16 20.17 -16.34
N PRO A 649 16.52 20.24 -15.06
CA PRO A 649 16.99 19.07 -14.33
C PRO A 649 15.84 18.07 -14.10
N TRP A 650 16.13 16.77 -14.21
CA TRP A 650 15.17 15.70 -13.92
C TRP A 650 14.77 15.64 -12.44
N ILE A 651 15.65 16.09 -11.56
CA ILE A 651 15.46 16.13 -10.11
C ILE A 651 15.80 17.55 -9.65
N ALA A 652 14.89 18.18 -8.91
CA ALA A 652 15.09 19.50 -8.37
C ALA A 652 16.25 19.55 -7.38
N ASP A 653 16.98 20.68 -7.33
CA ASP A 653 18.01 20.91 -6.33
C ASP A 653 17.38 20.94 -4.93
N SER A 654 17.94 20.14 -4.03
CA SER A 654 17.54 20.04 -2.61
C SER A 654 18.65 20.47 -1.66
N THR A 655 19.60 21.29 -2.12
CA THR A 655 20.67 21.83 -1.29
C THR A 655 20.09 22.54 -0.05
N PRO A 656 20.60 22.23 1.16
CA PRO A 656 20.19 22.92 2.38
C PRO A 656 20.40 24.43 2.29
N GLY A 657 19.51 25.20 2.90
CA GLY A 657 19.57 26.65 2.90
C GLY A 657 18.19 27.30 3.04
N PRO A 658 18.12 28.64 3.14
CA PRO A 658 16.85 29.35 3.22
C PRO A 658 16.04 29.21 1.94
N SER A 659 14.71 29.20 2.08
CA SER A 659 13.82 29.19 0.92
C SER A 659 13.96 30.48 0.12
N GLN A 660 13.90 30.31 -1.23
CA GLN A 660 13.79 31.43 -2.19
C GLN A 660 12.32 31.66 -2.60
N ARG A 661 11.38 30.90 -2.04
CA ARG A 661 9.96 30.94 -2.38
C ARG A 661 9.13 31.41 -1.21
N ASP A 662 7.95 31.93 -1.52
CA ASP A 662 6.96 32.28 -0.51
C ASP A 662 6.42 31.01 0.17
N ASN A 663 6.04 31.18 1.45
CA ASN A 663 5.42 30.10 2.20
C ASN A 663 3.94 29.97 1.82
N VAL A 664 3.57 28.86 1.22
CA VAL A 664 2.18 28.57 0.83
C VAL A 664 1.41 27.75 1.87
N HIS A 665 1.99 27.54 3.06
CA HIS A 665 1.29 26.90 4.17
C HIS A 665 0.03 27.71 4.56
N ARG A 666 -1.07 27.01 4.78
CA ARG A 666 -2.33 27.61 5.23
C ARG A 666 -2.91 26.87 6.44
N THR A 667 -3.55 27.58 7.32
CA THR A 667 -4.32 27.00 8.42
C THR A 667 -5.76 26.83 8.00
N ILE A 668 -6.36 25.69 8.28
CA ILE A 668 -7.79 25.45 8.09
C ILE A 668 -8.55 26.25 9.17
N ARG A 669 -9.45 27.14 8.75
CA ARG A 669 -10.18 28.08 9.61
C ARG A 669 -11.67 27.75 9.70
#